data_c9b55e1fb94790b4696eb3477d2005e9
#
_entry.id   c9b55e1fb94790b4696eb3477d2005e9
#
_cell.length_a   1.000
_cell.length_b   1.000
_cell.length_c   1.000
_cell.angle_alpha   90.00
_cell.angle_beta   90.00
_cell.angle_gamma   90.00
#
_symmetry.space_group_name_H-M   'P 1'
#
loop_
_entity.id
_entity.type
_entity.pdbx_description
1 polymer ?
#
loop_
_entity_poly.entity_id
_entity_poly.type
_entity_poly.pdbx_seq_one_letter_code
_entity_poly.pdbx_strand_id
1 'polypeptide(L)'
;MTSQKTAEFGSAASSVKPIDSHARFIVVGVIVVGSFIALLNQTVMSPALPALMRDFNITTGTVQWVTSVYMLVSGIMVPISGYLIDKFSTRKLFAGALATFMVGTLLCAVAPNFVLLLVGRILQSAGSGVLLPLVAVVPMLVYPPDKRGTAMGMAGIVMAAGPAIGPVVGGLVIDGFGWRPMFIGIAVVALVILVGGTMMLKNVGELKNPKLNILSVILSTIAFGGLLYGFSSASTMGWANPVVIISIVVGLVAFVAFVYKQVKLDEPLLRVDTLATRNFRNSAILVTLINAAVAATNVTLPIFIQNVLGQSATVTGMVMLPAAVVGIILSPVAGAAFDKFGPRGVGIGGLALMTISLGLLGTINTRTSVLFVAVFCALQASGQAIANMPINTWGVNALPNDMIAHGNAIANTGRQIAAAIATSLLVTAETSVTASHMSQGVKSATASGIAFSYLLCAAISLVALIICIFTVTSRAKEKAARNAKAYEAQASAEVAAETTEGQPAEHHYAGAYVAPASSLFKQTQEQSISGIMDDHPYSCLDSDDITHVVREFIRLNVSSLPVVNGDGRLVGFVSDGDVLKSIATYESRTVPTGTGSTMVVFDDETVASKVQALSGKKVMDIATRKVVAATPDQHVGEVARILAKKQFKKLPVVDGDGRLVGVIRRKSVMEHAFDALFPKDDR
;
A
#
# COMPACT_ATOMS: atom_id res chain seq x y z
N MET A 1 -9.43 -47.22 -22.09
CA MET A 1 -8.18 -46.56 -21.63
C MET A 1 -8.25 -45.05 -21.81
N THR A 2 -9.28 -44.39 -21.26
CA THR A 2 -9.50 -42.93 -21.37
C THR A 2 -10.12 -42.30 -20.12
N SER A 3 -9.94 -42.94 -18.95
CA SER A 3 -10.56 -42.50 -17.68
C SER A 3 -9.56 -42.26 -16.54
N GLN A 4 -8.27 -42.13 -16.82
CA GLN A 4 -7.24 -41.92 -15.79
C GLN A 4 -6.43 -40.62 -15.93
N LYS A 5 -6.73 -39.73 -16.91
CA LYS A 5 -6.02 -38.48 -17.11
C LYS A 5 -6.71 -37.20 -16.59
N THR A 6 -7.91 -37.33 -16.02
CA THR A 6 -8.66 -36.16 -15.48
C THR A 6 -8.57 -36.02 -13.96
N ALA A 7 -7.89 -36.91 -13.26
CA ALA A 7 -7.75 -36.89 -11.78
C ALA A 7 -6.44 -36.20 -11.29
N GLU A 8 -5.52 -35.81 -12.15
CA GLU A 8 -4.23 -35.19 -11.75
C GLU A 8 -4.20 -33.67 -11.79
N PHE A 9 -5.25 -33.00 -12.28
CA PHE A 9 -5.31 -31.53 -12.32
C PHE A 9 -5.94 -30.88 -11.07
N GLY A 10 -6.40 -31.66 -10.11
CA GLY A 10 -7.11 -31.18 -8.91
C GLY A 10 -6.26 -31.06 -7.63
N SER A 11 -4.95 -31.37 -7.64
CA SER A 11 -4.16 -31.51 -6.40
C SER A 11 -2.86 -30.72 -6.33
N ALA A 12 -2.66 -29.75 -7.20
CA ALA A 12 -1.53 -28.82 -7.13
C ALA A 12 -1.93 -27.42 -6.61
N ALA A 13 -2.83 -27.34 -5.64
CA ALA A 13 -2.89 -26.19 -4.76
C ALA A 13 -1.64 -26.26 -3.88
N SER A 14 -0.56 -25.60 -4.34
CA SER A 14 0.72 -25.54 -3.64
C SER A 14 0.48 -25.02 -2.23
N SER A 15 0.65 -25.87 -1.24
CA SER A 15 0.64 -25.57 0.19
C SER A 15 1.82 -24.64 0.52
N VAL A 16 1.68 -23.36 0.24
CA VAL A 16 2.53 -22.34 0.88
C VAL A 16 2.11 -22.36 2.35
N LYS A 17 2.88 -23.06 3.19
CA LYS A 17 2.68 -23.05 4.65
C LYS A 17 2.54 -21.61 5.10
N PRO A 18 1.51 -21.26 5.88
CA PRO A 18 1.36 -19.91 6.39
C PRO A 18 2.64 -19.54 7.15
N ILE A 19 3.30 -18.46 6.71
CA ILE A 19 4.52 -17.96 7.33
C ILE A 19 4.13 -17.48 8.73
N ASP A 20 4.79 -18.00 9.75
CA ASP A 20 4.63 -17.59 11.14
C ASP A 20 4.87 -16.08 11.33
N SER A 21 4.19 -15.46 12.30
CA SER A 21 4.29 -14.01 12.57
C SER A 21 5.72 -13.54 12.81
N HIS A 22 6.51 -14.35 13.51
CA HIS A 22 7.93 -14.07 13.76
C HIS A 22 8.75 -14.12 12.46
N ALA A 23 8.52 -15.12 11.62
CA ALA A 23 9.20 -15.23 10.33
C ALA A 23 8.81 -14.10 9.36
N ARG A 24 7.57 -13.57 9.42
CA ARG A 24 7.15 -12.39 8.66
C ARG A 24 7.96 -11.16 9.04
N PHE A 25 8.10 -10.92 10.33
CA PHE A 25 8.88 -9.79 10.85
C PHE A 25 10.34 -9.87 10.42
N ILE A 26 10.97 -11.06 10.50
CA ILE A 26 12.35 -11.28 10.09
C ILE A 26 12.53 -11.00 8.59
N VAL A 27 11.67 -11.57 7.74
CA VAL A 27 11.76 -11.40 6.28
C VAL A 27 11.66 -9.93 5.90
N VAL A 28 10.68 -9.21 6.45
CA VAL A 28 10.51 -7.78 6.17
C VAL A 28 11.67 -6.97 6.76
N GLY A 29 12.11 -7.26 7.99
CA GLY A 29 13.22 -6.58 8.63
C GLY A 29 14.53 -6.68 7.85
N VAL A 30 14.88 -7.85 7.34
CA VAL A 30 16.09 -8.05 6.52
C VAL A 30 16.04 -7.23 5.23
N ILE A 31 14.89 -7.23 4.54
CA ILE A 31 14.72 -6.48 3.30
C ILE A 31 14.76 -4.98 3.56
N VAL A 32 14.14 -4.52 4.65
CA VAL A 32 14.15 -3.13 5.10
C VAL A 32 15.58 -2.66 5.36
N VAL A 33 16.37 -3.43 6.10
CA VAL A 33 17.79 -3.09 6.41
C VAL A 33 18.67 -3.11 5.16
N GLY A 34 18.50 -4.10 4.27
CA GLY A 34 19.24 -4.16 3.01
C GLY A 34 18.93 -2.99 2.07
N SER A 35 17.67 -2.55 2.03
CA SER A 35 17.27 -1.39 1.22
C SER A 35 17.67 -0.06 1.85
N PHE A 36 17.76 0.01 3.18
CA PHE A 36 18.26 1.18 3.88
C PHE A 36 19.68 1.54 3.44
N ILE A 37 20.58 0.57 3.31
CA ILE A 37 21.94 0.80 2.82
C ILE A 37 21.95 1.33 1.39
N ALA A 38 21.07 0.82 0.53
CA ALA A 38 20.95 1.31 -0.84
C ALA A 38 20.49 2.77 -0.89
N LEU A 39 19.49 3.16 -0.08
CA LEU A 39 19.01 4.54 0.03
C LEU A 39 20.05 5.48 0.68
N LEU A 40 20.69 5.04 1.75
CA LEU A 40 21.76 5.77 2.39
C LEU A 40 22.90 6.06 1.41
N ASN A 41 23.34 5.04 0.64
CA ASN A 41 24.38 5.21 -0.37
C ASN A 41 23.99 6.15 -1.52
N GLN A 42 22.71 6.30 -1.82
CA GLN A 42 22.22 7.26 -2.80
C GLN A 42 22.52 8.71 -2.40
N THR A 43 22.41 9.03 -1.12
CA THR A 43 22.48 10.40 -0.59
C THR A 43 23.82 10.73 0.08
N VAL A 44 24.54 9.72 0.56
CA VAL A 44 25.86 9.89 1.24
C VAL A 44 26.92 10.52 0.33
N MET A 45 26.74 10.43 -0.99
CA MET A 45 27.66 10.99 -1.98
C MET A 45 27.59 12.52 -2.12
N SER A 46 26.51 13.16 -1.71
CA SER A 46 26.36 14.63 -1.89
C SER A 46 27.48 15.43 -1.22
N PRO A 47 27.89 15.15 0.04
CA PRO A 47 29.03 15.84 0.65
C PRO A 47 30.39 15.43 0.05
N ALA A 48 30.50 14.31 -0.67
CA ALA A 48 31.73 13.84 -1.28
C ALA A 48 32.08 14.56 -2.60
N LEU A 49 31.12 15.23 -3.25
CA LEU A 49 31.32 15.82 -4.57
C LEU A 49 32.51 16.79 -4.64
N PRO A 50 32.73 17.72 -3.68
CA PRO A 50 33.88 18.62 -3.71
C PRO A 50 35.21 17.90 -3.55
N ALA A 51 35.27 16.80 -2.76
CA ALA A 51 36.47 16.00 -2.60
C ALA A 51 36.80 15.25 -3.90
N LEU A 52 35.78 14.67 -4.57
CA LEU A 52 35.96 14.01 -5.86
C LEU A 52 36.43 14.96 -6.96
N MET A 53 35.90 16.20 -6.96
CA MET A 53 36.32 17.25 -7.92
C MET A 53 37.82 17.52 -7.77
N ARG A 54 38.34 17.62 -6.55
CA ARG A 54 39.74 17.85 -6.27
C ARG A 54 40.59 16.65 -6.64
N ASP A 55 40.20 15.44 -6.21
CA ASP A 55 40.97 14.22 -6.42
C ASP A 55 41.12 13.81 -7.88
N PHE A 56 40.07 13.98 -8.66
CA PHE A 56 40.02 13.64 -10.09
C PHE A 56 40.25 14.83 -11.02
N ASN A 57 40.43 16.04 -10.49
CA ASN A 57 40.59 17.28 -11.25
C ASN A 57 39.50 17.49 -12.31
N ILE A 58 38.23 17.39 -11.89
CA ILE A 58 37.03 17.47 -12.77
C ILE A 58 36.13 18.61 -12.38
N THR A 59 35.32 19.07 -13.36
CA THR A 59 34.39 20.17 -13.17
C THR A 59 33.13 19.77 -12.39
N THR A 60 32.39 20.76 -11.87
CA THR A 60 31.11 20.55 -11.20
C THR A 60 30.10 19.81 -12.08
N GLY A 61 30.03 20.14 -13.37
CA GLY A 61 29.15 19.46 -14.31
C GLY A 61 29.51 17.97 -14.49
N THR A 62 30.83 17.66 -14.51
CA THR A 62 31.30 16.28 -14.64
C THR A 62 31.02 15.48 -13.36
N VAL A 63 31.27 16.04 -12.17
CA VAL A 63 31.08 15.30 -10.90
C VAL A 63 29.63 14.98 -10.63
N GLN A 64 28.68 15.77 -11.10
CA GLN A 64 27.24 15.51 -10.98
C GLN A 64 26.82 14.16 -11.57
N TRP A 65 27.57 13.64 -12.54
CA TRP A 65 27.33 12.32 -13.10
C TRP A 65 27.39 11.19 -12.06
N VAL A 66 28.09 11.36 -10.95
CA VAL A 66 28.14 10.39 -9.85
C VAL A 66 26.74 10.14 -9.26
N THR A 67 25.93 11.19 -9.13
CA THR A 67 24.55 11.10 -8.62
C THR A 67 23.56 10.83 -9.73
N SER A 68 23.73 11.49 -10.90
CA SER A 68 22.80 11.36 -12.02
C SER A 68 22.78 9.96 -12.61
N VAL A 69 23.94 9.32 -12.82
CA VAL A 69 24.02 7.96 -13.35
C VAL A 69 23.38 6.94 -12.38
N TYR A 70 23.51 7.17 -11.07
CA TYR A 70 22.87 6.32 -10.07
C TYR A 70 21.35 6.40 -10.17
N MET A 71 20.79 7.61 -10.23
CA MET A 71 19.35 7.81 -10.35
C MET A 71 18.81 7.24 -11.68
N LEU A 72 19.55 7.46 -12.77
CA LEU A 72 19.18 6.99 -14.10
C LEU A 72 19.12 5.46 -14.17
N VAL A 73 20.18 4.78 -13.73
CA VAL A 73 20.23 3.30 -13.73
C VAL A 73 19.21 2.71 -12.78
N SER A 74 19.03 3.30 -11.58
CA SER A 74 17.97 2.89 -10.66
C SER A 74 16.59 2.99 -11.30
N GLY A 75 16.31 4.10 -12.00
CA GLY A 75 15.05 4.31 -12.72
C GLY A 75 14.80 3.28 -13.83
N ILE A 76 15.84 2.90 -14.57
CA ILE A 76 15.79 1.86 -15.59
C ILE A 76 15.51 0.47 -14.96
N MET A 77 16.11 0.20 -13.80
CA MET A 77 15.97 -1.10 -13.14
C MET A 77 14.59 -1.31 -12.48
N VAL A 78 13.88 -0.24 -12.14
CA VAL A 78 12.57 -0.34 -11.48
C VAL A 78 11.53 -1.11 -12.31
N PRO A 79 11.31 -0.84 -13.61
CA PRO A 79 10.40 -1.66 -14.43
C PRO A 79 10.85 -3.12 -14.57
N ILE A 80 12.16 -3.35 -14.67
CA ILE A 80 12.75 -4.68 -14.78
C ILE A 80 12.57 -5.48 -13.48
N SER A 81 12.54 -4.80 -12.33
CA SER A 81 12.40 -5.43 -11.02
C SER A 81 11.10 -6.21 -10.87
N GLY A 82 9.99 -5.76 -11.49
CA GLY A 82 8.72 -6.49 -11.51
C GLY A 82 8.87 -7.90 -12.08
N TYR A 83 9.51 -8.00 -13.26
CA TYR A 83 9.85 -9.28 -13.88
C TYR A 83 10.79 -10.13 -13.00
N LEU A 84 11.81 -9.52 -12.42
CA LEU A 84 12.78 -10.23 -11.57
C LEU A 84 12.12 -10.79 -10.30
N ILE A 85 11.16 -10.07 -9.71
CA ILE A 85 10.39 -10.50 -8.52
C ILE A 85 9.50 -11.70 -8.87
N ASP A 86 8.91 -11.73 -10.05
CA ASP A 86 8.08 -12.86 -10.49
C ASP A 86 8.92 -14.10 -10.83
N LYS A 87 10.15 -13.91 -11.37
CA LYS A 87 11.00 -15.01 -11.85
C LYS A 87 11.87 -15.63 -10.77
N PHE A 88 12.41 -14.84 -9.86
CA PHE A 88 13.40 -15.31 -8.88
C PHE A 88 12.82 -15.37 -7.48
N SER A 89 13.22 -16.38 -6.72
CA SER A 89 12.85 -16.44 -5.30
C SER A 89 13.37 -15.22 -4.54
N THR A 90 12.61 -14.73 -3.58
CA THR A 90 12.94 -13.55 -2.77
C THR A 90 14.36 -13.60 -2.22
N ARG A 91 14.79 -14.77 -1.72
CA ARG A 91 16.15 -14.98 -1.20
C ARG A 91 17.22 -14.83 -2.28
N LYS A 92 17.05 -15.45 -3.46
CA LYS A 92 18.03 -15.37 -4.56
C LYS A 92 18.08 -13.95 -5.14
N LEU A 93 16.92 -13.31 -5.27
CA LEU A 93 16.82 -11.95 -5.81
C LEU A 93 17.48 -10.93 -4.87
N PHE A 94 17.20 -11.01 -3.58
CA PHE A 94 17.84 -10.16 -2.57
C PHE A 94 19.35 -10.35 -2.53
N ALA A 95 19.83 -11.62 -2.50
CA ALA A 95 21.24 -11.94 -2.50
C ALA A 95 21.96 -11.43 -3.76
N GLY A 96 21.40 -11.65 -4.94
CA GLY A 96 21.97 -11.19 -6.20
C GLY A 96 22.02 -9.67 -6.29
N ALA A 97 20.93 -8.98 -5.91
CA ALA A 97 20.87 -7.53 -5.92
C ALA A 97 21.88 -6.90 -4.94
N LEU A 98 21.97 -7.43 -3.71
CA LEU A 98 22.90 -6.92 -2.71
C LEU A 98 24.36 -7.25 -3.03
N ALA A 99 24.64 -8.43 -3.64
CA ALA A 99 25.96 -8.77 -4.14
C ALA A 99 26.41 -7.84 -5.28
N THR A 100 25.53 -7.55 -6.24
CA THR A 100 25.80 -6.59 -7.33
C THR A 100 26.07 -5.18 -6.76
N PHE A 101 25.27 -4.73 -5.78
CA PHE A 101 25.48 -3.48 -5.06
C PHE A 101 26.86 -3.46 -4.36
N MET A 102 27.21 -4.53 -3.67
CA MET A 102 28.49 -4.67 -2.95
C MET A 102 29.69 -4.65 -3.90
N VAL A 103 29.63 -5.38 -5.01
CA VAL A 103 30.69 -5.35 -6.04
C VAL A 103 30.87 -3.93 -6.58
N GLY A 104 29.77 -3.23 -6.92
CA GLY A 104 29.85 -1.84 -7.34
C GLY A 104 30.45 -0.93 -6.27
N THR A 105 30.13 -1.16 -4.99
CA THR A 105 30.69 -0.41 -3.86
C THR A 105 32.19 -0.62 -3.71
N LEU A 106 32.67 -1.84 -3.85
CA LEU A 106 34.12 -2.16 -3.81
C LEU A 106 34.85 -1.53 -5.00
N LEU A 107 34.27 -1.55 -6.20
CA LEU A 107 34.82 -0.86 -7.37
C LEU A 107 34.95 0.65 -7.13
N CYS A 108 33.97 1.28 -6.50
CA CYS A 108 34.07 2.69 -6.12
C CYS A 108 35.15 2.94 -5.10
N ALA A 109 35.36 2.06 -4.10
CA ALA A 109 36.38 2.19 -3.08
C ALA A 109 37.81 2.19 -3.66
N VAL A 110 38.07 1.32 -4.65
CA VAL A 110 39.38 1.14 -5.27
C VAL A 110 39.57 1.97 -6.55
N ALA A 111 38.58 2.81 -6.94
CA ALA A 111 38.61 3.52 -8.22
C ALA A 111 39.84 4.46 -8.36
N PRO A 112 40.77 4.21 -9.33
CA PRO A 112 41.92 5.08 -9.58
C PRO A 112 41.54 6.29 -10.46
N ASN A 113 40.39 6.23 -11.16
CA ASN A 113 39.92 7.28 -12.05
C ASN A 113 38.39 7.43 -12.00
N PHE A 114 37.92 8.53 -12.51
CA PHE A 114 36.48 8.87 -12.49
C PHE A 114 35.62 7.89 -13.28
N VAL A 115 36.12 7.33 -14.40
CA VAL A 115 35.36 6.39 -15.22
C VAL A 115 35.08 5.09 -14.45
N LEU A 116 36.07 4.52 -13.74
CA LEU A 116 35.84 3.33 -12.94
C LEU A 116 34.91 3.60 -11.74
N LEU A 117 34.98 4.82 -11.17
CA LEU A 117 34.00 5.24 -10.16
C LEU A 117 32.57 5.22 -10.73
N LEU A 118 32.35 5.74 -11.95
CA LEU A 118 31.04 5.70 -12.61
C LEU A 118 30.57 4.28 -12.89
N VAL A 119 31.46 3.37 -13.35
CA VAL A 119 31.11 1.96 -13.53
C VAL A 119 30.68 1.32 -12.21
N GLY A 120 31.41 1.60 -11.13
CA GLY A 120 31.00 1.16 -9.78
C GLY A 120 29.62 1.69 -9.39
N ARG A 121 29.32 2.96 -9.70
CA ARG A 121 28.01 3.59 -9.45
C ARG A 121 26.89 2.95 -10.26
N ILE A 122 27.13 2.57 -11.51
CA ILE A 122 26.19 1.83 -12.37
C ILE A 122 25.82 0.49 -11.71
N LEU A 123 26.81 -0.28 -11.27
CA LEU A 123 26.57 -1.57 -10.60
C LEU A 123 25.86 -1.41 -9.26
N GLN A 124 26.28 -0.43 -8.44
CA GLN A 124 25.56 -0.11 -7.19
C GLN A 124 24.09 0.19 -7.46
N SER A 125 23.82 1.02 -8.46
CA SER A 125 22.47 1.44 -8.80
C SER A 125 21.64 0.30 -9.38
N ALA A 126 22.22 -0.59 -10.17
CA ALA A 126 21.54 -1.78 -10.67
C ALA A 126 21.07 -2.69 -9.52
N GLY A 127 21.91 -2.89 -8.52
CA GLY A 127 21.55 -3.61 -7.29
C GLY A 127 20.44 -2.91 -6.50
N SER A 128 20.60 -1.61 -6.23
CA SER A 128 19.62 -0.84 -5.46
C SER A 128 18.26 -0.71 -6.15
N GLY A 129 18.24 -0.61 -7.48
CA GLY A 129 17.01 -0.56 -8.27
C GLY A 129 16.14 -1.82 -8.18
N VAL A 130 16.73 -2.94 -7.73
CA VAL A 130 16.00 -4.16 -7.39
C VAL A 130 15.62 -4.20 -5.91
N LEU A 131 16.51 -3.76 -5.00
CA LEU A 131 16.26 -3.78 -3.55
C LEU A 131 15.09 -2.86 -3.15
N LEU A 132 14.99 -1.66 -3.73
CA LEU A 132 13.97 -0.68 -3.37
C LEU A 132 12.53 -1.16 -3.64
N PRO A 133 12.19 -1.74 -4.79
CA PRO A 133 10.87 -2.34 -5.01
C PRO A 133 10.55 -3.48 -4.04
N LEU A 134 11.53 -4.27 -3.60
CA LEU A 134 11.31 -5.35 -2.63
C LEU A 134 10.75 -4.85 -1.30
N VAL A 135 11.17 -3.66 -0.83
CA VAL A 135 10.64 -3.03 0.40
C VAL A 135 9.13 -2.76 0.29
N ALA A 136 8.65 -2.44 -0.89
CA ALA A 136 7.22 -2.18 -1.09
C ALA A 136 6.43 -3.46 -1.37
N VAL A 137 7.01 -4.42 -2.12
CA VAL A 137 6.31 -5.62 -2.59
C VAL A 137 6.23 -6.70 -1.51
N VAL A 138 7.35 -7.00 -0.83
CA VAL A 138 7.38 -8.14 0.12
C VAL A 138 6.45 -7.96 1.31
N PRO A 139 6.35 -6.79 1.97
CA PRO A 139 5.35 -6.58 3.00
C PRO A 139 3.90 -6.82 2.51
N MET A 140 3.59 -6.43 1.27
CA MET A 140 2.27 -6.64 0.68
C MET A 140 1.94 -8.11 0.43
N LEU A 141 2.96 -8.94 0.14
CA LEU A 141 2.79 -10.38 -0.09
C LEU A 141 2.72 -11.17 1.22
N VAL A 142 3.45 -10.71 2.27
CA VAL A 142 3.60 -11.45 3.54
C VAL A 142 2.50 -11.11 4.54
N TYR A 143 2.03 -9.86 4.56
CA TYR A 143 1.02 -9.41 5.51
C TYR A 143 -0.40 -9.45 4.93
N PRO A 144 -1.41 -9.83 5.73
CA PRO A 144 -2.79 -9.81 5.30
C PRO A 144 -3.27 -8.35 5.07
N PRO A 145 -4.31 -8.13 4.24
CA PRO A 145 -4.74 -6.79 3.82
C PRO A 145 -5.07 -5.81 4.96
N ASP A 146 -5.51 -6.31 6.11
CA ASP A 146 -5.84 -5.53 7.30
C ASP A 146 -4.61 -5.00 8.06
N LYS A 147 -3.42 -5.59 7.85
CA LYS A 147 -2.16 -5.21 8.49
C LYS A 147 -1.10 -4.66 7.52
N ARG A 148 -1.44 -4.51 6.25
CA ARG A 148 -0.53 -3.98 5.22
C ARG A 148 -0.14 -2.53 5.48
N GLY A 149 -1.03 -1.72 6.05
CA GLY A 149 -0.73 -0.34 6.41
C GLY A 149 0.43 -0.24 7.41
N THR A 150 0.37 -1.00 8.50
CA THR A 150 1.47 -1.06 9.49
C THR A 150 2.77 -1.58 8.88
N ALA A 151 2.70 -2.63 8.04
CA ALA A 151 3.88 -3.18 7.36
C ALA A 151 4.51 -2.17 6.39
N MET A 152 3.70 -1.39 5.66
CA MET A 152 4.17 -0.32 4.79
C MET A 152 4.70 0.89 5.58
N GLY A 153 4.18 1.12 6.78
CA GLY A 153 4.74 2.11 7.71
C GLY A 153 6.20 1.79 8.08
N MET A 154 6.55 0.51 8.31
CA MET A 154 7.94 0.09 8.52
C MET A 154 8.81 0.35 7.28
N ALA A 155 8.29 0.09 6.07
CA ALA A 155 8.98 0.46 4.84
C ALA A 155 9.21 1.98 4.74
N GLY A 156 8.26 2.78 5.22
CA GLY A 156 8.35 4.23 5.29
C GLY A 156 9.49 4.75 6.17
N ILE A 157 9.86 4.02 7.24
CA ILE A 157 11.03 4.36 8.08
C ILE A 157 12.28 4.43 7.21
N VAL A 158 12.49 3.42 6.38
CA VAL A 158 13.67 3.35 5.50
C VAL A 158 13.68 4.45 4.46
N MET A 159 12.50 4.71 3.86
CA MET A 159 12.34 5.77 2.86
C MET A 159 12.64 7.17 3.44
N ALA A 160 12.36 7.38 4.72
CA ALA A 160 12.62 8.65 5.39
C ALA A 160 14.04 8.74 5.97
N ALA A 161 14.55 7.66 6.59
CA ALA A 161 15.81 7.65 7.30
C ALA A 161 17.04 7.68 6.36
N GLY A 162 16.97 6.98 5.22
CA GLY A 162 18.08 6.90 4.26
C GLY A 162 18.57 8.28 3.79
N PRO A 163 17.71 9.09 3.16
CA PRO A 163 18.06 10.42 2.68
C PRO A 163 18.52 11.38 3.78
N ALA A 164 18.04 11.18 5.01
CA ALA A 164 18.35 12.07 6.12
C ALA A 164 19.70 11.77 6.78
N ILE A 165 19.95 10.50 7.04
CA ILE A 165 21.17 10.05 7.71
C ILE A 165 22.37 10.11 6.76
N GLY A 166 22.13 9.87 5.45
CA GLY A 166 23.18 9.79 4.43
C GLY A 166 24.12 10.99 4.41
N PRO A 167 23.66 12.22 4.25
CA PRO A 167 24.54 13.39 4.20
C PRO A 167 25.31 13.63 5.50
N VAL A 168 24.70 13.34 6.66
CA VAL A 168 25.35 13.50 7.97
C VAL A 168 26.49 12.49 8.14
N VAL A 169 26.21 11.21 7.91
CA VAL A 169 27.21 10.15 7.97
C VAL A 169 28.31 10.38 6.92
N GLY A 170 27.89 10.76 5.70
CA GLY A 170 28.83 11.07 4.62
C GLY A 170 29.76 12.22 4.99
N GLY A 171 29.23 13.33 5.50
CA GLY A 171 30.03 14.48 5.92
C GLY A 171 31.06 14.13 6.99
N LEU A 172 30.60 13.44 8.06
CA LEU A 172 31.49 13.04 9.16
C LEU A 172 32.62 12.10 8.72
N VAL A 173 32.32 11.12 7.87
CA VAL A 173 33.31 10.16 7.38
C VAL A 173 34.27 10.83 6.40
N ILE A 174 33.78 11.69 5.51
CA ILE A 174 34.58 12.35 4.50
C ILE A 174 35.55 13.34 5.14
N ASP A 175 35.10 14.14 6.12
CA ASP A 175 35.92 15.11 6.83
C ASP A 175 37.03 14.41 7.67
N GLY A 176 36.74 13.25 8.25
CA GLY A 176 37.73 12.50 9.07
C GLY A 176 38.64 11.57 8.31
N PHE A 177 38.16 10.87 7.30
CA PHE A 177 38.84 9.74 6.66
C PHE A 177 38.88 9.80 5.12
N GLY A 178 38.20 10.74 4.51
CA GLY A 178 38.06 10.83 3.06
C GLY A 178 36.94 9.95 2.48
N TRP A 179 36.72 10.07 1.16
CA TRP A 179 35.59 9.41 0.48
C TRP A 179 35.78 7.91 0.22
N ARG A 180 37.01 7.40 0.06
CA ARG A 180 37.27 5.96 -0.19
C ARG A 180 36.92 5.07 0.99
N PRO A 181 37.32 5.35 2.25
CA PRO A 181 36.89 4.57 3.42
C PRO A 181 35.41 4.52 3.65
N MET A 182 34.67 5.53 3.21
CA MET A 182 33.19 5.52 3.24
C MET A 182 32.62 4.33 2.43
N PHE A 183 33.11 4.11 1.21
CA PHE A 183 32.67 2.95 0.41
C PHE A 183 33.09 1.62 1.04
N ILE A 184 34.28 1.54 1.65
CA ILE A 184 34.70 0.33 2.37
C ILE A 184 33.75 0.03 3.53
N GLY A 185 33.41 1.03 4.33
CA GLY A 185 32.42 0.88 5.42
C GLY A 185 31.04 0.38 4.93
N ILE A 186 30.54 0.96 3.84
CA ILE A 186 29.29 0.52 3.20
C ILE A 186 29.40 -0.93 2.71
N ALA A 187 30.53 -1.31 2.11
CA ALA A 187 30.74 -2.67 1.62
C ALA A 187 30.78 -3.71 2.76
N VAL A 188 31.42 -3.38 3.87
CA VAL A 188 31.47 -4.26 5.07
C VAL A 188 30.05 -4.47 5.63
N VAL A 189 29.27 -3.40 5.77
CA VAL A 189 27.89 -3.51 6.25
C VAL A 189 27.02 -4.29 5.25
N ALA A 190 27.16 -4.04 3.95
CA ALA A 190 26.49 -4.79 2.90
C ALA A 190 26.83 -6.30 2.95
N LEU A 191 28.09 -6.65 3.22
CA LEU A 191 28.52 -8.04 3.39
C LEU A 191 27.83 -8.71 4.59
N VAL A 192 27.79 -8.04 5.74
CA VAL A 192 27.12 -8.56 6.95
C VAL A 192 25.62 -8.81 6.66
N ILE A 193 24.96 -7.87 5.98
CA ILE A 193 23.56 -8.02 5.61
C ILE A 193 23.37 -9.12 4.55
N LEU A 194 24.28 -9.26 3.61
CA LEU A 194 24.25 -10.30 2.60
C LEU A 194 24.31 -11.70 3.25
N VAL A 195 25.27 -11.92 4.14
CA VAL A 195 25.44 -13.20 4.83
C VAL A 195 24.25 -13.45 5.76
N GLY A 196 23.94 -12.53 6.68
CA GLY A 196 22.83 -12.67 7.62
C GLY A 196 21.48 -12.79 6.91
N GLY A 197 21.25 -11.95 5.89
CA GLY A 197 20.00 -11.96 5.11
C GLY A 197 19.80 -13.26 4.33
N THR A 198 20.83 -13.79 3.69
CA THR A 198 20.72 -15.07 2.97
C THR A 198 20.44 -16.26 3.89
N MET A 199 20.89 -16.21 5.15
CA MET A 199 20.60 -17.25 6.14
C MET A 199 19.17 -17.15 6.69
N MET A 200 18.67 -15.93 6.89
CA MET A 200 17.38 -15.67 7.57
C MET A 200 16.19 -15.56 6.61
N LEU A 201 16.41 -15.19 5.34
CA LEU A 201 15.32 -14.99 4.39
C LEU A 201 14.65 -16.31 3.98
N LYS A 202 13.34 -16.35 4.12
CA LYS A 202 12.46 -17.36 3.52
C LYS A 202 11.90 -16.85 2.19
N ASN A 203 11.67 -17.77 1.26
CA ASN A 203 11.06 -17.42 -0.02
C ASN A 203 9.58 -17.07 0.19
N VAL A 204 9.15 -16.00 -0.48
CA VAL A 204 7.80 -15.44 -0.39
C VAL A 204 7.24 -15.26 -1.79
N GLY A 205 5.95 -15.57 -1.96
CA GLY A 205 5.27 -15.47 -3.24
C GLY A 205 5.43 -16.72 -4.12
N GLU A 206 4.57 -16.83 -5.11
CA GLU A 206 4.60 -17.90 -6.12
C GLU A 206 5.55 -17.49 -7.24
N LEU A 207 6.47 -18.40 -7.57
CA LEU A 207 7.39 -18.21 -8.69
C LEU A 207 6.65 -18.49 -10.00
N LYS A 208 6.69 -17.53 -10.88
CA LYS A 208 6.28 -17.67 -12.27
C LYS A 208 7.51 -17.91 -13.13
N ASN A 209 7.34 -18.42 -14.32
CA ASN A 209 8.44 -18.55 -15.29
C ASN A 209 8.17 -17.67 -16.52
N PRO A 210 8.10 -16.33 -16.34
CA PRO A 210 7.82 -15.41 -17.43
C PRO A 210 8.96 -15.41 -18.44
N LYS A 211 8.64 -15.32 -19.74
CA LYS A 211 9.63 -15.18 -20.79
C LYS A 211 10.10 -13.74 -20.91
N LEU A 212 11.42 -13.51 -20.81
CA LEU A 212 11.98 -12.18 -20.96
C LEU A 212 11.91 -11.73 -22.43
N ASN A 213 11.18 -10.66 -22.67
CA ASN A 213 11.19 -10.01 -23.97
C ASN A 213 12.30 -8.94 -24.02
N ILE A 214 13.43 -9.29 -24.64
CA ILE A 214 14.62 -8.42 -24.74
C ILE A 214 14.28 -7.05 -25.36
N LEU A 215 13.40 -7.02 -26.36
CA LEU A 215 13.01 -5.75 -26.99
C LEU A 215 12.23 -4.85 -25.99
N SER A 216 11.43 -5.43 -25.08
CA SER A 216 10.77 -4.66 -24.01
C SER A 216 11.78 -4.05 -23.05
N VAL A 217 12.86 -4.75 -22.72
CA VAL A 217 13.95 -4.22 -21.87
C VAL A 217 14.68 -3.09 -22.58
N ILE A 218 15.02 -3.24 -23.87
CA ILE A 218 15.67 -2.17 -24.65
C ILE A 218 14.78 -0.93 -24.74
N LEU A 219 13.49 -1.11 -25.08
CA LEU A 219 12.53 -0.01 -25.16
C LEU A 219 12.36 0.70 -23.81
N SER A 220 12.24 -0.05 -22.70
CA SER A 220 12.15 0.56 -21.37
C SER A 220 13.41 1.32 -21.00
N THR A 221 14.59 0.79 -21.33
CA THR A 221 15.87 1.44 -21.07
C THR A 221 15.99 2.77 -21.82
N ILE A 222 15.65 2.79 -23.11
CA ILE A 222 15.68 4.01 -23.93
C ILE A 222 14.59 4.99 -23.47
N ALA A 223 13.39 4.49 -23.16
CA ALA A 223 12.26 5.30 -22.70
C ALA A 223 12.57 6.02 -21.37
N PHE A 224 12.85 5.25 -20.34
CA PHE A 224 13.09 5.80 -19.01
C PHE A 224 14.45 6.49 -18.93
N GLY A 225 15.48 5.93 -19.56
CA GLY A 225 16.81 6.52 -19.63
C GLY A 225 16.80 7.86 -20.37
N GLY A 226 16.15 7.94 -21.53
CA GLY A 226 16.03 9.16 -22.33
C GLY A 226 15.22 10.24 -21.62
N LEU A 227 14.07 9.90 -21.02
CA LEU A 227 13.26 10.85 -20.27
C LEU A 227 13.98 11.35 -19.02
N LEU A 228 14.51 10.45 -18.18
CA LEU A 228 15.21 10.85 -16.93
C LEU A 228 16.45 11.69 -17.23
N TYR A 229 17.25 11.30 -18.23
CA TYR A 229 18.42 12.06 -18.66
C TYR A 229 18.03 13.43 -19.22
N GLY A 230 17.06 13.45 -20.14
CA GLY A 230 16.64 14.69 -20.78
C GLY A 230 16.08 15.70 -19.78
N PHE A 231 15.16 15.30 -18.91
CA PHE A 231 14.62 16.19 -17.87
C PHE A 231 15.66 16.56 -16.82
N SER A 232 16.49 15.64 -16.37
CA SER A 232 17.53 15.97 -15.38
C SER A 232 18.57 16.96 -15.92
N SER A 233 18.90 16.88 -17.20
CA SER A 233 19.87 17.77 -17.85
C SER A 233 19.28 19.13 -18.28
N ALA A 234 17.96 19.24 -18.38
CA ALA A 234 17.29 20.46 -18.87
C ALA A 234 17.57 21.69 -17.99
N SER A 235 17.66 21.50 -16.67
CA SER A 235 17.95 22.60 -15.73
C SER A 235 19.41 23.08 -15.80
N THR A 236 20.35 22.23 -16.26
CA THR A 236 21.78 22.55 -16.31
C THR A 236 22.26 22.95 -17.71
N MET A 237 21.75 22.28 -18.76
CA MET A 237 22.12 22.54 -20.16
C MET A 237 21.16 23.50 -20.87
N GLY A 238 20.00 23.77 -20.27
CA GLY A 238 18.92 24.55 -20.85
C GLY A 238 17.96 23.72 -21.71
N TRP A 239 16.69 24.12 -21.74
CA TRP A 239 15.61 23.44 -22.47
C TRP A 239 15.78 23.44 -24.00
N ALA A 240 16.48 24.48 -24.53
CA ALA A 240 16.75 24.60 -25.97
C ALA A 240 17.95 23.78 -26.43
N ASN A 241 18.68 23.11 -25.56
CA ASN A 241 19.83 22.30 -25.93
C ASN A 241 19.40 21.11 -26.77
N PRO A 242 19.99 20.87 -27.96
CA PRO A 242 19.62 19.77 -28.83
C PRO A 242 19.71 18.39 -28.15
N VAL A 243 20.70 18.17 -27.29
CA VAL A 243 20.87 16.92 -26.54
C VAL A 243 19.69 16.65 -25.62
N VAL A 244 19.19 17.70 -24.92
CA VAL A 244 18.02 17.62 -24.05
C VAL A 244 16.77 17.29 -24.86
N ILE A 245 16.53 18.02 -25.94
CA ILE A 245 15.36 17.83 -26.81
C ILE A 245 15.36 16.43 -27.42
N ILE A 246 16.48 16.01 -28.00
CA ILE A 246 16.63 14.70 -28.63
C ILE A 246 16.39 13.59 -27.58
N SER A 247 16.97 13.73 -26.39
CA SER A 247 16.80 12.73 -25.32
C SER A 247 15.34 12.60 -24.87
N ILE A 248 14.63 13.73 -24.71
CA ILE A 248 13.20 13.73 -24.33
C ILE A 248 12.36 13.13 -25.46
N VAL A 249 12.58 13.53 -26.72
CA VAL A 249 11.82 13.05 -27.89
C VAL A 249 12.04 11.56 -28.09
N VAL A 250 13.29 11.09 -28.10
CA VAL A 250 13.62 9.67 -28.24
C VAL A 250 13.07 8.87 -27.07
N GLY A 251 13.20 9.40 -25.84
CA GLY A 251 12.62 8.79 -24.66
C GLY A 251 11.10 8.67 -24.74
N LEU A 252 10.40 9.71 -25.20
CA LEU A 252 8.93 9.71 -25.35
C LEU A 252 8.47 8.73 -26.44
N VAL A 253 9.12 8.74 -27.60
CA VAL A 253 8.81 7.79 -28.69
C VAL A 253 9.02 6.35 -28.23
N ALA A 254 10.15 6.08 -27.57
CA ALA A 254 10.43 4.75 -27.01
C ALA A 254 9.42 4.37 -25.90
N PHE A 255 8.95 5.33 -25.09
CA PHE A 255 7.93 5.12 -24.07
C PHE A 255 6.59 4.71 -24.68
N VAL A 256 6.14 5.42 -25.71
CA VAL A 256 4.91 5.07 -26.43
C VAL A 256 5.03 3.70 -27.08
N ALA A 257 6.17 3.40 -27.73
CA ALA A 257 6.43 2.09 -28.32
C ALA A 257 6.48 0.98 -27.25
N PHE A 258 7.07 1.26 -26.08
CA PHE A 258 7.11 0.35 -24.94
C PHE A 258 5.68 0.03 -24.45
N VAL A 259 4.87 1.06 -24.15
CA VAL A 259 3.49 0.88 -23.67
C VAL A 259 2.65 0.11 -24.68
N TYR A 260 2.71 0.48 -25.96
CA TYR A 260 2.01 -0.23 -27.03
C TYR A 260 2.37 -1.72 -27.09
N LYS A 261 3.67 -2.02 -26.95
CA LYS A 261 4.14 -3.40 -26.93
C LYS A 261 3.69 -4.14 -25.67
N GLN A 262 3.75 -3.51 -24.47
CA GLN A 262 3.31 -4.14 -23.22
C GLN A 262 1.83 -4.53 -23.23
N VAL A 263 0.97 -3.73 -23.86
CA VAL A 263 -0.46 -4.02 -23.98
C VAL A 263 -0.75 -5.22 -24.90
N LYS A 264 0.15 -5.49 -25.87
CA LYS A 264 -0.03 -6.57 -26.86
C LYS A 264 0.62 -7.90 -26.47
N LEU A 265 1.45 -7.93 -25.44
CA LEU A 265 2.15 -9.13 -24.99
C LEU A 265 1.30 -9.91 -23.99
N ASP A 266 1.25 -11.24 -24.14
CA ASP A 266 0.61 -12.14 -23.17
C ASP A 266 1.36 -12.14 -21.82
N GLU A 267 2.70 -12.07 -21.85
CA GLU A 267 3.56 -11.96 -20.68
C GLU A 267 4.36 -10.63 -20.74
N PRO A 268 3.74 -9.49 -20.34
CA PRO A 268 4.41 -8.20 -20.41
C PRO A 268 5.44 -8.05 -19.29
N LEU A 269 6.54 -7.31 -19.57
CA LEU A 269 7.52 -6.91 -18.56
C LEU A 269 6.88 -6.07 -17.44
N LEU A 270 5.92 -5.22 -17.83
CA LEU A 270 5.19 -4.33 -16.93
C LEU A 270 3.70 -4.37 -17.30
N ARG A 271 2.85 -4.84 -16.42
CA ARG A 271 1.40 -4.95 -16.64
C ARG A 271 0.72 -3.59 -16.51
N VAL A 272 0.63 -2.89 -17.65
CA VAL A 272 0.02 -1.56 -17.74
C VAL A 272 -1.49 -1.58 -17.43
N ASP A 273 -2.15 -2.74 -17.59
CA ASP A 273 -3.54 -3.01 -17.24
C ASP A 273 -3.85 -2.77 -15.75
N THR A 274 -2.85 -2.77 -14.87
CA THR A 274 -3.01 -2.32 -13.47
C THR A 274 -3.59 -0.92 -13.36
N LEU A 275 -3.30 -0.02 -14.33
CA LEU A 275 -3.86 1.34 -14.40
C LEU A 275 -5.35 1.37 -14.76
N ALA A 276 -5.93 0.28 -15.27
CA ALA A 276 -7.37 0.15 -15.47
C ALA A 276 -8.11 0.13 -14.12
N THR A 277 -7.47 -0.36 -13.06
CA THR A 277 -8.03 -0.35 -11.70
C THR A 277 -8.11 1.09 -11.19
N ARG A 278 -9.33 1.63 -11.08
CA ARG A 278 -9.59 3.05 -10.72
C ARG A 278 -8.85 3.50 -9.46
N ASN A 279 -8.91 2.70 -8.38
CA ASN A 279 -8.30 3.07 -7.11
C ASN A 279 -6.76 3.09 -7.21
N PHE A 280 -6.18 2.12 -7.91
CA PHE A 280 -4.73 2.10 -8.14
C PHE A 280 -4.28 3.29 -9.00
N ARG A 281 -4.97 3.58 -10.11
CA ARG A 281 -4.68 4.72 -10.98
C ARG A 281 -4.70 6.05 -10.21
N ASN A 282 -5.74 6.27 -9.41
CA ASN A 282 -5.86 7.48 -8.60
C ASN A 282 -4.77 7.58 -7.55
N SER A 283 -4.42 6.48 -6.91
CA SER A 283 -3.30 6.40 -5.97
C SER A 283 -1.97 6.70 -6.64
N ALA A 284 -1.70 6.11 -7.80
CA ALA A 284 -0.46 6.34 -8.56
C ALA A 284 -0.31 7.82 -8.95
N ILE A 285 -1.40 8.48 -9.39
CA ILE A 285 -1.41 9.91 -9.68
C ILE A 285 -1.11 10.72 -8.42
N LEU A 286 -1.79 10.43 -7.30
CA LEU A 286 -1.61 11.15 -6.04
C LEU A 286 -0.18 11.02 -5.51
N VAL A 287 0.36 9.81 -5.47
CA VAL A 287 1.74 9.54 -5.01
C VAL A 287 2.76 10.25 -5.92
N THR A 288 2.50 10.28 -7.21
CA THR A 288 3.31 11.00 -8.21
C THR A 288 3.32 12.52 -7.93
N LEU A 289 2.16 13.13 -7.69
CA LEU A 289 2.03 14.56 -7.37
C LEU A 289 2.67 14.90 -6.02
N ILE A 290 2.51 14.05 -5.00
CA ILE A 290 3.15 14.23 -3.68
C ILE A 290 4.68 14.30 -3.85
N ASN A 291 5.26 13.36 -4.60
CA ASN A 291 6.70 13.34 -4.81
C ASN A 291 7.19 14.48 -5.71
N ALA A 292 6.41 14.90 -6.70
CA ALA A 292 6.69 16.07 -7.52
C ALA A 292 6.72 17.36 -6.67
N ALA A 293 5.79 17.54 -5.74
CA ALA A 293 5.74 18.69 -4.86
C ALA A 293 6.91 18.80 -3.87
N VAL A 294 7.63 17.71 -3.62
CA VAL A 294 8.79 17.68 -2.69
C VAL A 294 10.13 17.70 -3.45
N ALA A 295 10.12 17.33 -4.72
CA ALA A 295 11.34 17.11 -5.49
C ALA A 295 12.29 18.32 -5.50
N ALA A 296 11.77 19.53 -5.63
CA ALA A 296 12.58 20.75 -5.63
C ALA A 296 13.17 21.09 -4.25
N THR A 297 12.49 20.75 -3.14
CA THR A 297 12.92 21.09 -1.78
C THR A 297 14.33 20.59 -1.48
N ASN A 298 14.69 19.40 -1.96
CA ASN A 298 16.01 18.83 -1.75
C ASN A 298 17.14 19.60 -2.45
N VAL A 299 16.83 20.37 -3.48
CA VAL A 299 17.78 21.18 -4.23
C VAL A 299 17.78 22.64 -3.73
N THR A 300 16.60 23.21 -3.54
CA THR A 300 16.45 24.64 -3.22
C THR A 300 16.78 24.96 -1.76
N LEU A 301 16.49 24.03 -0.83
CA LEU A 301 16.73 24.23 0.61
C LEU A 301 18.21 24.45 0.95
N PRO A 302 19.18 23.64 0.48
CA PRO A 302 20.59 23.89 0.69
C PRO A 302 21.04 25.25 0.11
N ILE A 303 20.57 25.61 -1.08
CA ILE A 303 20.88 26.87 -1.74
C ILE A 303 20.38 28.05 -0.90
N PHE A 304 19.15 27.98 -0.38
CA PHE A 304 18.59 29.01 0.48
C PHE A 304 19.44 29.21 1.75
N ILE A 305 19.73 28.12 2.46
CA ILE A 305 20.45 28.17 3.74
C ILE A 305 21.89 28.65 3.54
N GLN A 306 22.59 28.16 2.52
CA GLN A 306 24.00 28.46 2.32
C GLN A 306 24.21 29.81 1.58
N ASN A 307 23.52 30.02 0.47
CA ASN A 307 23.76 31.17 -0.40
C ASN A 307 22.98 32.44 0.02
N VAL A 308 21.73 32.28 0.53
CA VAL A 308 20.91 33.43 0.94
C VAL A 308 21.15 33.77 2.40
N LEU A 309 21.07 32.79 3.33
CA LEU A 309 21.25 33.03 4.76
C LEU A 309 22.72 33.05 5.18
N GLY A 310 23.65 32.60 4.32
CA GLY A 310 25.10 32.56 4.61
C GLY A 310 25.51 31.55 5.69
N GLN A 311 24.72 30.53 5.89
CA GLN A 311 24.99 29.49 6.90
C GLN A 311 25.86 28.37 6.34
N SER A 312 26.44 27.54 7.24
CA SER A 312 27.26 26.40 6.84
C SER A 312 26.45 25.21 6.32
N ALA A 313 27.11 24.29 5.62
CA ALA A 313 26.52 23.02 5.21
C ALA A 313 26.05 22.17 6.41
N THR A 314 26.75 22.27 7.55
CA THR A 314 26.34 21.63 8.81
C THR A 314 24.98 22.14 9.29
N VAL A 315 24.73 23.45 9.22
CA VAL A 315 23.42 24.05 9.56
C VAL A 315 22.33 23.52 8.61
N THR A 316 22.66 23.38 7.32
CA THR A 316 21.73 22.75 6.36
C THR A 316 21.34 21.32 6.78
N GLY A 317 22.33 20.53 7.17
CA GLY A 317 22.10 19.19 7.70
C GLY A 317 21.23 19.18 8.97
N MET A 318 21.49 20.10 9.90
CA MET A 318 20.70 20.26 11.14
C MET A 318 19.25 20.67 10.87
N VAL A 319 19.01 21.48 9.85
CA VAL A 319 17.64 21.87 9.42
C VAL A 319 16.89 20.69 8.82
N MET A 320 17.56 19.79 8.14
CA MET A 320 16.95 18.59 7.55
C MET A 320 16.71 17.47 8.57
N LEU A 321 17.46 17.43 9.67
CA LEU A 321 17.36 16.38 10.72
C LEU A 321 15.95 16.26 11.33
N PRO A 322 15.28 17.35 11.78
CA PRO A 322 13.93 17.26 12.32
C PRO A 322 12.93 16.66 11.34
N ALA A 323 13.02 17.02 10.06
CA ALA A 323 12.18 16.47 8.99
C ALA A 323 12.34 14.95 8.87
N ALA A 324 13.55 14.46 9.00
CA ALA A 324 13.86 13.05 8.95
C ALA A 324 13.38 12.28 10.16
N VAL A 325 13.67 12.79 11.37
CA VAL A 325 13.23 12.18 12.62
C VAL A 325 11.72 12.06 12.67
N VAL A 326 11.02 13.13 12.30
CA VAL A 326 9.56 13.13 12.22
C VAL A 326 9.05 12.14 11.18
N GLY A 327 9.68 12.06 10.02
CA GLY A 327 9.35 11.07 8.99
C GLY A 327 9.48 9.63 9.49
N ILE A 328 10.55 9.31 10.22
CA ILE A 328 10.77 8.00 10.83
C ILE A 328 9.66 7.66 11.85
N ILE A 329 9.32 8.61 12.73
CA ILE A 329 8.33 8.40 13.80
C ILE A 329 6.91 8.32 13.22
N LEU A 330 6.57 9.22 12.29
CA LEU A 330 5.21 9.31 11.76
C LEU A 330 4.88 8.25 10.71
N SER A 331 5.86 7.65 10.03
CA SER A 331 5.57 6.61 9.02
C SER A 331 4.84 5.38 9.59
N PRO A 332 5.28 4.76 10.72
CA PRO A 332 4.53 3.68 11.35
C PRO A 332 3.17 4.13 11.91
N VAL A 333 3.13 5.34 12.49
CA VAL A 333 1.89 5.94 13.02
C VAL A 333 0.86 6.15 11.91
N ALA A 334 1.29 6.66 10.76
CA ALA A 334 0.45 6.84 9.58
C ALA A 334 -0.06 5.50 9.03
N GLY A 335 0.79 4.46 9.04
CA GLY A 335 0.38 3.09 8.69
C GLY A 335 -0.70 2.54 9.62
N ALA A 336 -0.52 2.66 10.94
CA ALA A 336 -1.51 2.26 11.93
C ALA A 336 -2.80 3.10 11.84
N ALA A 337 -2.68 4.41 11.59
CA ALA A 337 -3.81 5.30 11.36
C ALA A 337 -4.60 4.92 10.10
N PHE A 338 -3.91 4.51 9.04
CA PHE A 338 -4.55 3.96 7.83
C PHE A 338 -5.37 2.70 8.15
N ASP A 339 -4.80 1.76 8.90
CA ASP A 339 -5.50 0.51 9.26
C ASP A 339 -6.74 0.80 10.13
N LYS A 340 -6.70 1.83 10.99
CA LYS A 340 -7.79 2.20 11.90
C LYS A 340 -8.84 3.12 11.25
N PHE A 341 -8.43 4.18 10.58
CA PHE A 341 -9.30 5.26 10.08
C PHE A 341 -9.55 5.19 8.55
N GLY A 342 -8.72 4.43 7.83
CA GLY A 342 -8.78 4.31 6.37
C GLY A 342 -8.02 5.42 5.62
N PRO A 343 -7.96 5.31 4.27
CA PRO A 343 -7.08 6.14 3.44
C PRO A 343 -7.49 7.62 3.35
N ARG A 344 -8.82 7.90 3.37
CA ARG A 344 -9.33 9.24 3.05
C ARG A 344 -8.95 10.29 4.10
N GLY A 345 -9.24 10.01 5.38
CA GLY A 345 -8.97 10.97 6.46
C GLY A 345 -7.48 11.23 6.63
N VAL A 346 -6.68 10.15 6.63
CA VAL A 346 -5.22 10.22 6.77
C VAL A 346 -4.60 10.95 5.56
N GLY A 347 -5.04 10.62 4.33
CA GLY A 347 -4.55 11.28 3.12
C GLY A 347 -4.87 12.77 3.07
N ILE A 348 -6.10 13.17 3.39
CA ILE A 348 -6.52 14.58 3.41
C ILE A 348 -5.72 15.35 4.47
N GLY A 349 -5.61 14.82 5.70
CA GLY A 349 -4.87 15.47 6.79
C GLY A 349 -3.39 15.66 6.45
N GLY A 350 -2.73 14.63 5.88
CA GLY A 350 -1.34 14.73 5.47
C GLY A 350 -1.10 15.73 4.33
N LEU A 351 -1.94 15.70 3.29
CA LEU A 351 -1.85 16.63 2.17
C LEU A 351 -2.16 18.07 2.56
N ALA A 352 -3.13 18.31 3.44
CA ALA A 352 -3.44 19.63 3.96
C ALA A 352 -2.24 20.20 4.74
N LEU A 353 -1.65 19.41 5.64
CA LEU A 353 -0.46 19.79 6.40
C LEU A 353 0.71 20.13 5.47
N MET A 354 0.94 19.30 4.45
CA MET A 354 1.99 19.51 3.45
C MET A 354 1.76 20.78 2.63
N THR A 355 0.53 21.02 2.18
CA THR A 355 0.16 22.20 1.39
C THR A 355 0.36 23.49 2.19
N ILE A 356 -0.11 23.53 3.44
CA ILE A 356 0.06 24.69 4.32
C ILE A 356 1.54 24.95 4.58
N SER A 357 2.32 23.91 4.88
CA SER A 357 3.75 24.04 5.16
C SER A 357 4.54 24.57 3.95
N LEU A 358 4.26 24.04 2.75
CA LEU A 358 4.87 24.52 1.51
C LEU A 358 4.45 25.95 1.18
N GLY A 359 3.19 26.31 1.42
CA GLY A 359 2.71 27.69 1.25
C GLY A 359 3.43 28.68 2.17
N LEU A 360 3.66 28.29 3.43
CA LEU A 360 4.42 29.10 4.39
C LEU A 360 5.91 29.16 4.04
N LEU A 361 6.52 28.08 3.54
CA LEU A 361 7.86 28.15 2.95
C LEU A 361 7.93 29.07 1.72
N GLY A 362 6.83 29.24 1.00
CA GLY A 362 6.73 30.23 -0.09
C GLY A 362 6.77 31.72 0.35
N THR A 363 6.79 31.98 1.65
CA THR A 363 6.93 33.38 2.18
C THR A 363 8.34 33.72 2.65
N ILE A 364 9.33 32.84 2.42
CA ILE A 364 10.71 33.03 2.85
C ILE A 364 11.38 34.22 2.16
N ASN A 365 12.26 34.88 2.88
CA ASN A 365 13.03 36.00 2.43
C ASN A 365 14.41 36.07 3.11
N THR A 366 15.21 37.07 2.81
CA THR A 366 16.57 37.22 3.37
C THR A 366 16.63 37.43 4.89
N ARG A 367 15.49 37.73 5.55
CA ARG A 367 15.38 37.88 7.02
C ARG A 367 14.76 36.69 7.72
N THR A 368 14.40 35.63 6.98
CA THR A 368 13.75 34.45 7.53
C THR A 368 14.72 33.72 8.45
N SER A 369 14.26 33.36 9.66
CA SER A 369 15.10 32.62 10.61
C SER A 369 15.28 31.15 10.16
N VAL A 370 16.45 30.59 10.47
CA VAL A 370 16.74 29.16 10.22
C VAL A 370 15.73 28.24 10.93
N LEU A 371 15.27 28.63 12.13
CA LEU A 371 14.27 27.88 12.90
C LEU A 371 12.92 27.81 12.15
N PHE A 372 12.48 28.91 11.53
CA PHE A 372 11.26 28.91 10.71
C PHE A 372 11.37 27.86 9.58
N VAL A 373 12.49 27.89 8.87
CA VAL A 373 12.72 26.92 7.77
C VAL A 373 12.72 25.48 8.31
N ALA A 374 13.41 25.21 9.41
CA ALA A 374 13.48 23.89 10.03
C ALA A 374 12.10 23.36 10.44
N VAL A 375 11.28 24.20 11.10
CA VAL A 375 9.95 23.83 11.56
C VAL A 375 9.03 23.52 10.37
N PHE A 376 8.98 24.37 9.35
CA PHE A 376 8.09 24.16 8.22
C PHE A 376 8.57 23.04 7.27
N CYS A 377 9.88 22.80 7.17
CA CYS A 377 10.41 21.58 6.51
C CYS A 377 10.01 20.32 7.27
N ALA A 378 10.06 20.31 8.61
CA ALA A 378 9.61 19.20 9.43
C ALA A 378 8.09 18.93 9.30
N LEU A 379 7.28 20.00 9.27
CA LEU A 379 5.83 19.89 9.06
C LEU A 379 5.49 19.40 7.65
N GLN A 380 6.22 19.85 6.64
CA GLN A 380 6.08 19.38 5.25
C GLN A 380 6.42 17.87 5.16
N ALA A 381 7.52 17.44 5.77
CA ALA A 381 7.90 16.03 5.82
C ALA A 381 6.88 15.19 6.61
N SER A 382 6.29 15.74 7.69
CA SER A 382 5.18 15.13 8.42
C SER A 382 3.98 14.88 7.52
N GLY A 383 3.56 15.90 6.78
CA GLY A 383 2.47 15.80 5.83
C GLY A 383 2.72 14.75 4.74
N GLN A 384 3.94 14.71 4.21
CA GLN A 384 4.36 13.71 3.24
C GLN A 384 4.32 12.29 3.83
N ALA A 385 4.87 12.05 5.02
CA ALA A 385 4.87 10.75 5.67
C ALA A 385 3.45 10.24 5.95
N ILE A 386 2.56 11.14 6.43
CA ILE A 386 1.15 10.83 6.72
C ILE A 386 0.37 10.51 5.44
N ALA A 387 0.65 11.16 4.30
CA ALA A 387 -0.11 10.97 3.06
C ALA A 387 0.44 9.88 2.16
N ASN A 388 1.75 9.82 1.94
CA ASN A 388 2.37 9.06 0.85
C ASN A 388 2.17 7.55 0.99
N MET A 389 2.56 6.96 2.14
CA MET A 389 2.45 5.52 2.35
C MET A 389 1.00 5.02 2.45
N PRO A 390 0.08 5.67 3.19
CA PRO A 390 -1.34 5.29 3.21
C PRO A 390 -2.01 5.33 1.84
N ILE A 391 -1.76 6.37 1.04
CA ILE A 391 -2.33 6.50 -0.32
C ILE A 391 -1.77 5.40 -1.23
N ASN A 392 -0.46 5.13 -1.18
CA ASN A 392 0.15 4.04 -1.95
C ASN A 392 -0.43 2.68 -1.55
N THR A 393 -0.55 2.41 -0.25
CA THR A 393 -1.13 1.17 0.28
C THR A 393 -2.57 0.98 -0.16
N TRP A 394 -3.37 2.06 -0.15
CA TRP A 394 -4.74 2.02 -0.64
C TRP A 394 -4.84 1.62 -2.11
N GLY A 395 -3.98 2.18 -2.96
CA GLY A 395 -3.96 1.85 -4.38
C GLY A 395 -3.55 0.41 -4.64
N VAL A 396 -2.46 -0.04 -4.00
CA VAL A 396 -1.93 -1.39 -4.18
C VAL A 396 -2.89 -2.45 -3.61
N ASN A 397 -3.60 -2.16 -2.52
CA ASN A 397 -4.64 -3.06 -1.97
C ASN A 397 -5.83 -3.30 -2.93
N ALA A 398 -6.00 -2.47 -3.95
CA ALA A 398 -7.04 -2.65 -4.96
C ALA A 398 -6.61 -3.61 -6.08
N LEU A 399 -5.33 -4.00 -6.14
CA LEU A 399 -4.80 -4.92 -7.13
C LEU A 399 -4.85 -6.37 -6.65
N PRO A 400 -5.04 -7.33 -7.56
CA PRO A 400 -4.79 -8.75 -7.30
C PRO A 400 -3.34 -8.99 -6.88
N ASN A 401 -3.10 -10.06 -6.11
CA ASN A 401 -1.76 -10.35 -5.57
C ASN A 401 -0.69 -10.54 -6.66
N ASP A 402 -1.06 -11.11 -7.81
CA ASP A 402 -0.19 -11.31 -8.97
C ASP A 402 0.19 -10.01 -9.70
N MET A 403 -0.54 -8.92 -9.47
CA MET A 403 -0.28 -7.60 -10.06
C MET A 403 0.44 -6.63 -9.11
N ILE A 404 0.64 -6.96 -7.83
CA ILE A 404 1.22 -6.06 -6.82
C ILE A 404 2.64 -5.62 -7.21
N ALA A 405 3.47 -6.53 -7.70
CA ALA A 405 4.83 -6.22 -8.12
C ALA A 405 4.86 -5.22 -9.28
N HIS A 406 4.04 -5.45 -10.29
CA HIS A 406 3.92 -4.57 -11.46
C HIS A 406 3.32 -3.20 -11.10
N GLY A 407 2.31 -3.17 -10.22
CA GLY A 407 1.73 -1.94 -9.71
C GLY A 407 2.75 -1.09 -8.95
N ASN A 408 3.52 -1.68 -8.05
CA ASN A 408 4.59 -0.97 -7.35
C ASN A 408 5.69 -0.48 -8.31
N ALA A 409 6.03 -1.25 -9.35
CA ALA A 409 6.98 -0.82 -10.37
C ALA A 409 6.47 0.41 -11.14
N ILE A 410 5.19 0.43 -11.54
CA ILE A 410 4.55 1.58 -12.20
C ILE A 410 4.55 2.80 -11.29
N ALA A 411 4.14 2.66 -10.04
CA ALA A 411 4.11 3.76 -9.08
C ALA A 411 5.52 4.33 -8.82
N ASN A 412 6.54 3.47 -8.69
CA ASN A 412 7.93 3.88 -8.53
C ASN A 412 8.48 4.61 -9.76
N THR A 413 8.23 4.08 -10.96
CA THR A 413 8.63 4.71 -12.22
C THR A 413 7.98 6.07 -12.37
N GLY A 414 6.67 6.17 -12.12
CA GLY A 414 5.92 7.43 -12.14
C GLY A 414 6.51 8.47 -11.19
N ARG A 415 6.85 8.08 -9.96
CA ARG A 415 7.50 8.95 -8.98
C ARG A 415 8.84 9.49 -9.47
N GLN A 416 9.69 8.66 -10.07
CA GLN A 416 11.01 9.09 -10.52
C GLN A 416 10.94 10.04 -11.71
N ILE A 417 10.10 9.73 -12.70
CA ILE A 417 9.87 10.62 -13.85
C ILE A 417 9.29 11.95 -13.39
N ALA A 418 8.27 11.91 -12.53
CA ALA A 418 7.65 13.13 -12.01
C ALA A 418 8.62 13.97 -11.18
N ALA A 419 9.47 13.33 -10.36
CA ALA A 419 10.49 14.06 -9.62
C ALA A 419 11.49 14.75 -10.55
N ALA A 420 11.94 14.08 -11.61
CA ALA A 420 12.87 14.67 -12.61
C ALA A 420 12.21 15.85 -13.34
N ILE A 421 10.98 15.67 -13.83
CA ILE A 421 10.22 16.74 -14.51
C ILE A 421 9.97 17.91 -13.55
N ALA A 422 9.46 17.65 -12.36
CA ALA A 422 9.13 18.68 -11.38
C ALA A 422 10.38 19.45 -10.96
N THR A 423 11.48 18.76 -10.62
CA THR A 423 12.74 19.43 -10.26
C THR A 423 13.20 20.36 -11.39
N SER A 424 13.22 19.89 -12.62
CA SER A 424 13.66 20.68 -13.75
C SER A 424 12.78 21.92 -14.00
N LEU A 425 11.45 21.75 -13.98
CA LEU A 425 10.50 22.86 -14.15
C LEU A 425 10.59 23.86 -12.99
N LEU A 426 10.66 23.37 -11.75
CA LEU A 426 10.70 24.21 -10.56
C LEU A 426 12.01 25.00 -10.46
N VAL A 427 13.16 24.37 -10.78
CA VAL A 427 14.46 25.05 -10.83
C VAL A 427 14.50 26.06 -11.98
N THR A 428 13.91 25.75 -13.15
CA THR A 428 13.79 26.71 -14.25
C THR A 428 12.94 27.92 -13.85
N ALA A 429 11.80 27.70 -13.19
CA ALA A 429 10.97 28.79 -12.69
C ALA A 429 11.68 29.62 -11.62
N GLU A 430 12.40 28.96 -10.69
CA GLU A 430 13.25 29.61 -9.70
C GLU A 430 14.29 30.53 -10.34
N THR A 431 15.06 30.03 -11.32
CA THR A 431 16.11 30.79 -12.00
C THR A 431 15.54 31.93 -12.82
N SER A 432 14.38 31.75 -13.46
CA SER A 432 13.69 32.79 -14.21
C SER A 432 13.24 33.94 -13.31
N VAL A 433 12.64 33.63 -12.15
CA VAL A 433 12.22 34.63 -11.17
C VAL A 433 13.44 35.30 -10.52
N THR A 434 14.48 34.54 -10.21
CA THR A 434 15.75 35.11 -9.72
C THR A 434 16.33 36.13 -10.71
N ALA A 435 16.36 35.78 -12.00
CA ALA A 435 16.87 36.68 -13.04
C ALA A 435 16.05 37.98 -13.15
N SER A 436 14.72 37.89 -13.05
CA SER A 436 13.82 39.06 -13.11
C SER A 436 13.94 40.00 -11.90
N HIS A 437 14.44 39.54 -10.76
CA HIS A 437 14.60 40.32 -9.52
C HIS A 437 16.06 40.69 -9.23
N MET A 438 16.99 40.50 -10.16
CA MET A 438 18.44 40.76 -9.95
C MET A 438 18.74 42.23 -9.56
N SER A 439 17.89 43.17 -9.94
CA SER A 439 18.00 44.58 -9.52
C SER A 439 17.90 44.78 -8.00
N GLN A 440 17.28 43.85 -7.26
CA GLN A 440 17.13 43.91 -5.80
C GLN A 440 18.35 43.31 -5.05
N GLY A 441 19.39 42.91 -5.76
CA GLY A 441 20.58 42.24 -5.25
C GLY A 441 20.46 40.72 -5.24
N VAL A 442 21.59 40.05 -5.42
CA VAL A 442 21.65 38.58 -5.67
C VAL A 442 20.95 37.76 -4.58
N LYS A 443 21.17 38.09 -3.30
CA LYS A 443 20.54 37.32 -2.19
C LYS A 443 19.02 37.47 -2.18
N SER A 444 18.50 38.68 -2.41
CA SER A 444 17.06 38.96 -2.44
C SER A 444 16.42 38.28 -3.65
N ALA A 445 17.03 38.40 -4.81
CA ALA A 445 16.58 37.76 -6.04
C ALA A 445 16.50 36.22 -5.90
N THR A 446 17.54 35.60 -5.36
CA THR A 446 17.58 34.17 -5.12
C THR A 446 16.50 33.73 -4.10
N ALA A 447 16.30 34.50 -3.02
CA ALA A 447 15.23 34.25 -2.06
C ALA A 447 13.85 34.27 -2.72
N SER A 448 13.59 35.27 -3.58
CA SER A 448 12.32 35.40 -4.31
C SER A 448 12.09 34.26 -5.29
N GLY A 449 13.13 33.80 -6.00
CA GLY A 449 13.07 32.65 -6.89
C GLY A 449 12.73 31.33 -6.13
N ILE A 450 13.40 31.09 -5.00
CA ILE A 450 13.17 29.93 -4.15
C ILE A 450 11.76 29.98 -3.53
N ALA A 451 11.32 31.16 -3.03
CA ALA A 451 9.98 31.34 -2.49
C ALA A 451 8.90 31.00 -3.55
N PHE A 452 9.09 31.49 -4.78
CA PHE A 452 8.20 31.14 -5.89
C PHE A 452 8.17 29.63 -6.20
N SER A 453 9.32 28.97 -6.16
CA SER A 453 9.40 27.50 -6.32
C SER A 453 8.60 26.77 -5.25
N TYR A 454 8.65 27.20 -3.97
CA TYR A 454 7.82 26.63 -2.91
C TYR A 454 6.31 26.88 -3.11
N LEU A 455 5.90 28.05 -3.63
CA LEU A 455 4.50 28.32 -3.97
C LEU A 455 4.00 27.38 -5.08
N LEU A 456 4.82 27.12 -6.09
CA LEU A 456 4.49 26.10 -7.11
C LEU A 456 4.38 24.69 -6.51
N CYS A 457 5.27 24.33 -5.59
CA CYS A 457 5.17 23.07 -4.84
C CYS A 457 3.87 23.01 -4.03
N ALA A 458 3.47 24.10 -3.37
CA ALA A 458 2.21 24.18 -2.65
C ALA A 458 1.00 24.05 -3.59
N ALA A 459 1.04 24.65 -4.79
CA ALA A 459 -0.01 24.51 -5.79
C ALA A 459 -0.14 23.05 -6.27
N ILE A 460 0.96 22.35 -6.54
CA ILE A 460 0.96 20.93 -6.90
C ILE A 460 0.36 20.08 -5.75
N SER A 461 0.75 20.37 -4.50
CA SER A 461 0.21 19.70 -3.31
C SER A 461 -1.29 19.97 -3.11
N LEU A 462 -1.75 21.20 -3.38
CA LEU A 462 -3.16 21.59 -3.34
C LEU A 462 -3.98 20.81 -4.39
N VAL A 463 -3.46 20.68 -5.61
CA VAL A 463 -4.10 19.85 -6.65
C VAL A 463 -4.20 18.39 -6.18
N ALA A 464 -3.14 17.85 -5.57
CA ALA A 464 -3.18 16.51 -5.00
C ALA A 464 -4.22 16.40 -3.87
N LEU A 465 -4.35 17.41 -3.00
CA LEU A 465 -5.36 17.47 -1.94
C LEU A 465 -6.79 17.45 -2.53
N ILE A 466 -7.05 18.27 -3.54
CA ILE A 466 -8.35 18.31 -4.23
C ILE A 466 -8.67 16.95 -4.84
N ILE A 467 -7.74 16.35 -5.57
CA ILE A 467 -7.93 15.02 -6.15
C ILE A 467 -8.19 13.99 -5.04
N CYS A 468 -7.45 14.03 -3.92
CA CYS A 468 -7.63 13.13 -2.79
C CYS A 468 -9.05 13.22 -2.20
N ILE A 469 -9.58 14.42 -2.01
CA ILE A 469 -10.94 14.66 -1.47
C ILE A 469 -12.00 14.01 -2.35
N PHE A 470 -11.88 14.09 -3.67
CA PHE A 470 -12.89 13.60 -4.61
C PHE A 470 -12.72 12.12 -4.99
N THR A 471 -11.50 11.59 -4.96
CA THR A 471 -11.21 10.26 -5.52
C THR A 471 -10.98 9.18 -4.48
N VAL A 472 -10.45 9.52 -3.30
CA VAL A 472 -10.14 8.53 -2.27
C VAL A 472 -11.38 8.14 -1.49
N THR A 473 -11.69 6.85 -1.48
CA THR A 473 -12.88 6.30 -0.83
C THR A 473 -12.71 6.19 0.69
N SER A 474 -13.82 6.36 1.43
CA SER A 474 -13.81 6.12 2.88
C SER A 474 -13.82 4.61 3.17
N ARG A 475 -13.26 4.22 4.34
CA ARG A 475 -13.24 2.82 4.80
C ARG A 475 -14.62 2.17 4.83
N ALA A 476 -15.67 2.93 5.16
CA ALA A 476 -17.03 2.43 5.17
C ALA A 476 -17.53 2.01 3.76
N LYS A 477 -17.23 2.83 2.74
CA LYS A 477 -17.58 2.51 1.34
C LYS A 477 -16.73 1.34 0.81
N GLU A 478 -15.48 1.24 1.22
CA GLU A 478 -14.59 0.15 0.79
C GLU A 478 -15.00 -1.18 1.42
N LYS A 479 -15.39 -1.17 2.70
CA LYS A 479 -15.95 -2.35 3.39
C LYS A 479 -17.28 -2.78 2.77
N ALA A 480 -18.14 -1.83 2.43
CA ALA A 480 -19.40 -2.11 1.73
C ALA A 480 -19.17 -2.71 0.33
N ALA A 481 -18.22 -2.18 -0.43
CA ALA A 481 -17.84 -2.71 -1.75
C ALA A 481 -17.19 -4.11 -1.68
N ARG A 482 -16.36 -4.37 -0.67
CA ARG A 482 -15.80 -5.73 -0.42
C ARG A 482 -16.89 -6.73 -0.07
N ASN A 483 -17.82 -6.33 0.80
CA ASN A 483 -18.95 -7.20 1.17
C ASN A 483 -19.85 -7.48 -0.03
N ALA A 484 -20.10 -6.49 -0.90
CA ALA A 484 -20.86 -6.68 -2.13
C ALA A 484 -20.17 -7.65 -3.10
N LYS A 485 -18.85 -7.49 -3.32
CA LYS A 485 -18.06 -8.41 -4.17
C LYS A 485 -17.96 -9.82 -3.60
N ALA A 486 -17.82 -9.96 -2.28
CA ALA A 486 -17.82 -11.27 -1.63
C ALA A 486 -19.19 -11.96 -1.79
N TYR A 487 -20.26 -11.20 -1.77
CA TYR A 487 -21.62 -11.67 -2.01
C TYR A 487 -21.83 -12.09 -3.48
N GLU A 488 -21.34 -11.29 -4.45
CA GLU A 488 -21.36 -11.63 -5.88
C GLU A 488 -20.52 -12.89 -6.18
N ALA A 489 -19.36 -13.02 -5.53
CA ALA A 489 -18.51 -14.19 -5.70
C ALA A 489 -19.12 -15.47 -5.08
N GLN A 490 -19.82 -15.35 -3.95
CA GLN A 490 -20.59 -16.45 -3.36
C GLN A 490 -21.79 -16.85 -4.21
N ALA A 491 -22.54 -15.87 -4.72
CA ALA A 491 -23.66 -16.14 -5.61
C ALA A 491 -23.21 -16.81 -6.92
N SER A 492 -22.07 -16.37 -7.48
CA SER A 492 -21.47 -16.97 -8.69
C SER A 492 -20.95 -18.39 -8.43
N ALA A 493 -20.42 -18.67 -7.23
CA ALA A 493 -19.96 -19.99 -6.84
C ALA A 493 -21.13 -20.96 -6.56
N GLU A 494 -22.24 -20.46 -6.00
CA GLU A 494 -23.47 -21.25 -5.82
C GLU A 494 -24.12 -21.60 -7.17
N VAL A 495 -24.16 -20.65 -8.13
CA VAL A 495 -24.63 -20.92 -9.50
C VAL A 495 -23.72 -21.91 -10.24
N ALA A 496 -22.39 -21.83 -10.04
CA ALA A 496 -21.45 -22.80 -10.63
C ALA A 496 -21.55 -24.19 -9.99
N ALA A 497 -21.90 -24.30 -8.72
CA ALA A 497 -22.13 -25.58 -8.05
C ALA A 497 -23.45 -26.24 -8.49
N GLU A 498 -24.50 -25.46 -8.71
CA GLU A 498 -25.78 -25.96 -9.25
C GLU A 498 -25.67 -26.42 -10.72
N THR A 499 -24.77 -25.86 -11.51
CA THR A 499 -24.52 -26.27 -12.91
C THR A 499 -23.70 -27.56 -13.04
N THR A 500 -23.13 -28.09 -11.94
CA THR A 500 -22.33 -29.34 -11.98
C THR A 500 -23.19 -30.60 -11.67
N GLU A 501 -24.42 -30.44 -11.22
CA GLU A 501 -25.35 -31.55 -10.99
C GLU A 501 -26.58 -31.49 -11.92
N GLY A 502 -26.40 -31.76 -13.21
CA GLY A 502 -27.50 -32.17 -14.08
C GLY A 502 -27.86 -31.20 -15.22
N GLN A 503 -27.55 -31.64 -16.41
CA GLN A 503 -28.07 -31.36 -17.77
C GLN A 503 -28.42 -29.92 -18.21
N PRO A 504 -28.07 -29.53 -19.45
CA PRO A 504 -28.23 -28.17 -19.94
C PRO A 504 -29.69 -27.88 -20.33
N ALA A 505 -30.29 -26.90 -19.70
CA ALA A 505 -31.50 -26.25 -20.18
C ALA A 505 -31.13 -24.91 -20.81
N GLU A 506 -31.24 -24.84 -22.13
CA GLU A 506 -31.20 -23.60 -22.87
C GLU A 506 -32.34 -22.68 -22.44
N HIS A 507 -32.05 -21.54 -21.88
CA HIS A 507 -33.07 -20.48 -21.68
C HIS A 507 -32.73 -19.24 -22.51
N HIS A 508 -33.47 -19.10 -23.60
CA HIS A 508 -33.62 -17.86 -24.32
C HIS A 508 -34.42 -16.87 -23.47
N TYR A 509 -33.84 -15.76 -23.10
CA TYR A 509 -34.56 -14.61 -22.59
C TYR A 509 -35.15 -13.79 -23.75
N ALA A 510 -36.43 -14.03 -24.06
CA ALA A 510 -37.21 -13.11 -24.87
C ALA A 510 -37.83 -12.06 -23.93
N GLY A 511 -37.61 -10.78 -24.23
CA GLY A 511 -38.06 -9.67 -23.42
C GLY A 511 -39.58 -9.62 -23.31
N ALA A 512 -40.10 -9.67 -22.11
CA ALA A 512 -41.51 -9.34 -21.80
C ALA A 512 -41.58 -8.00 -21.07
N TYR A 513 -42.27 -7.08 -21.63
CA TYR A 513 -42.60 -5.76 -21.08
C TYR A 513 -43.57 -5.94 -19.91
N VAL A 514 -43.16 -5.59 -18.69
CA VAL A 514 -44.03 -5.67 -17.50
C VAL A 514 -44.59 -4.30 -17.18
N ALA A 515 -45.92 -4.25 -17.04
CA ALA A 515 -46.72 -3.09 -16.63
C ALA A 515 -46.29 -2.57 -15.22
N PRO A 516 -46.63 -1.33 -14.84
CA PRO A 516 -46.02 -0.64 -13.69
C PRO A 516 -46.30 -1.34 -12.36
N ALA A 517 -45.22 -1.80 -11.72
CA ALA A 517 -45.15 -2.61 -10.49
C ALA A 517 -45.64 -1.94 -9.20
N SER A 518 -46.25 -0.76 -9.24
CA SER A 518 -46.59 0.03 -8.05
C SER A 518 -47.74 -0.50 -7.19
N SER A 519 -48.68 -1.22 -7.75
CA SER A 519 -49.84 -1.78 -7.02
C SER A 519 -49.55 -3.16 -6.40
N LEU A 520 -48.86 -4.02 -7.13
CA LEU A 520 -48.41 -5.34 -6.64
C LEU A 520 -47.36 -5.23 -5.52
N PHE A 521 -46.45 -4.26 -5.63
CA PHE A 521 -45.43 -4.01 -4.61
C PHE A 521 -46.03 -3.56 -3.27
N LYS A 522 -47.12 -2.78 -3.31
CA LYS A 522 -47.86 -2.36 -2.10
C LYS A 522 -48.57 -3.56 -1.44
N GLN A 523 -49.19 -4.42 -2.20
CA GLN A 523 -49.91 -5.58 -1.69
C GLN A 523 -48.99 -6.61 -1.01
N THR A 524 -47.76 -6.81 -1.54
CA THR A 524 -46.78 -7.72 -0.97
C THR A 524 -46.13 -7.18 0.32
N GLN A 525 -46.06 -5.85 0.48
CA GLN A 525 -45.53 -5.21 1.69
C GLN A 525 -46.49 -5.28 2.88
N GLU A 526 -47.80 -5.42 2.63
CA GLU A 526 -48.83 -5.46 3.65
C GLU A 526 -49.19 -6.88 4.13
N GLN A 527 -48.60 -7.92 3.54
CA GLN A 527 -48.79 -9.30 4.02
C GLN A 527 -48.01 -9.57 5.32
N SER A 528 -48.64 -10.32 6.22
CA SER A 528 -48.03 -10.80 7.48
C SER A 528 -46.92 -11.82 7.20
N ILE A 529 -45.91 -11.84 8.06
CA ILE A 529 -44.80 -12.83 7.95
C ILE A 529 -45.21 -14.24 8.36
N SER A 530 -46.40 -14.43 8.95
CA SER A 530 -46.87 -15.76 9.39
C SER A 530 -46.89 -16.81 8.29
N GLY A 531 -47.12 -16.40 7.01
CA GLY A 531 -47.12 -17.31 5.87
C GLY A 531 -45.76 -17.66 5.27
N ILE A 532 -44.69 -16.99 5.70
CA ILE A 532 -43.36 -17.16 5.12
C ILE A 532 -42.27 -17.45 6.17
N MET A 533 -42.60 -17.42 7.45
CA MET A 533 -41.70 -17.84 8.53
C MET A 533 -41.65 -19.37 8.62
N ASP A 534 -40.52 -19.87 9.17
CA ASP A 534 -40.34 -21.26 9.56
C ASP A 534 -41.01 -21.41 10.94
N ASP A 535 -42.12 -22.12 11.03
CA ASP A 535 -42.93 -22.30 12.22
C ASP A 535 -42.45 -23.46 13.13
N HIS A 536 -41.45 -24.20 12.68
CA HIS A 536 -40.74 -25.23 13.48
C HIS A 536 -39.28 -24.87 13.70
N PRO A 537 -38.99 -23.78 14.42
CA PRO A 537 -37.64 -23.27 14.58
C PRO A 537 -36.82 -24.18 15.48
N TYR A 538 -35.64 -24.58 15.03
CA TYR A 538 -34.65 -25.16 15.92
C TYR A 538 -34.17 -24.10 16.93
N SER A 539 -34.07 -24.49 18.20
CA SER A 539 -33.58 -23.67 19.30
C SER A 539 -32.73 -24.47 20.24
N CYS A 540 -31.92 -23.83 21.10
CA CYS A 540 -31.22 -24.42 22.20
C CYS A 540 -31.70 -23.81 23.52
N LEU A 541 -31.46 -24.54 24.63
CA LEU A 541 -31.81 -24.06 25.97
C LEU A 541 -30.71 -23.13 26.51
N ASP A 542 -31.08 -22.19 27.37
CA ASP A 542 -30.15 -21.30 28.09
C ASP A 542 -29.21 -22.07 29.04
N SER A 543 -29.60 -23.28 29.43
CA SER A 543 -28.79 -24.19 30.24
C SER A 543 -27.81 -25.05 29.43
N ASP A 544 -27.90 -25.06 28.10
CA ASP A 544 -27.06 -25.91 27.23
C ASP A 544 -25.60 -25.46 27.24
N ASP A 545 -24.70 -26.46 27.14
CA ASP A 545 -23.27 -26.23 26.99
C ASP A 545 -22.93 -25.83 25.55
N ILE A 546 -21.93 -24.99 25.38
CA ILE A 546 -21.47 -24.55 24.06
C ILE A 546 -21.11 -25.73 23.17
N THR A 547 -20.55 -26.81 23.72
CA THR A 547 -20.21 -28.02 22.98
C THR A 547 -21.44 -28.70 22.40
N HIS A 548 -22.55 -28.71 23.14
CA HIS A 548 -23.84 -29.20 22.63
C HIS A 548 -24.34 -28.32 21.47
N VAL A 549 -24.35 -27.04 21.65
CA VAL A 549 -24.81 -26.06 20.64
C VAL A 549 -23.98 -26.15 19.34
N VAL A 550 -22.65 -26.30 19.43
CA VAL A 550 -21.79 -26.46 18.27
C VAL A 550 -22.08 -27.78 17.53
N ARG A 551 -22.34 -28.86 18.27
CA ARG A 551 -22.76 -30.14 17.64
C ARG A 551 -24.12 -29.99 16.93
N GLU A 552 -25.04 -29.25 17.52
CA GLU A 552 -26.35 -28.97 16.88
C GLU A 552 -26.17 -28.10 15.62
N PHE A 553 -25.27 -27.11 15.60
CA PHE A 553 -24.95 -26.36 14.36
C PHE A 553 -24.50 -27.29 13.23
N ILE A 554 -23.64 -28.28 13.56
CA ILE A 554 -23.14 -29.22 12.57
C ILE A 554 -24.22 -30.22 12.16
N ARG A 555 -24.97 -30.78 13.12
CA ARG A 555 -26.01 -31.77 12.87
C ARG A 555 -27.16 -31.23 12.03
N LEU A 556 -27.60 -30.00 12.33
CA LEU A 556 -28.73 -29.35 11.68
C LEU A 556 -28.33 -28.51 10.46
N ASN A 557 -27.03 -28.45 10.15
CA ASN A 557 -26.45 -27.59 9.11
C ASN A 557 -26.95 -26.14 9.20
N VAL A 558 -26.92 -25.58 10.42
CA VAL A 558 -27.35 -24.21 10.69
C VAL A 558 -26.19 -23.38 11.27
N SER A 559 -26.17 -22.10 10.93
CA SER A 559 -25.12 -21.16 11.41
C SER A 559 -25.57 -20.34 12.63
N SER A 560 -26.77 -20.54 13.13
CA SER A 560 -27.26 -19.80 14.30
C SER A 560 -28.55 -20.43 14.85
N LEU A 561 -28.74 -20.32 16.16
CA LEU A 561 -29.92 -20.79 16.89
C LEU A 561 -30.44 -19.72 17.86
N PRO A 562 -31.78 -19.54 17.97
CA PRO A 562 -32.39 -18.86 19.10
C PRO A 562 -32.12 -19.62 20.40
N VAL A 563 -31.88 -18.91 21.50
CA VAL A 563 -31.75 -19.48 22.84
C VAL A 563 -33.02 -19.21 23.61
N VAL A 564 -33.64 -20.25 24.15
CA VAL A 564 -34.89 -20.17 24.90
C VAL A 564 -34.69 -20.67 26.33
N ASN A 565 -35.50 -20.18 27.27
CA ASN A 565 -35.54 -20.73 28.64
C ASN A 565 -36.47 -21.95 28.71
N GLY A 566 -36.60 -22.54 29.91
CA GLY A 566 -37.45 -23.70 30.15
C GLY A 566 -38.96 -23.49 29.84
N ASP A 567 -39.41 -22.23 29.76
CA ASP A 567 -40.79 -21.85 29.42
C ASP A 567 -40.96 -21.57 27.91
N GLY A 568 -39.91 -21.75 27.09
CA GLY A 568 -39.91 -21.49 25.66
C GLY A 568 -39.77 -20.01 25.28
N ARG A 569 -39.49 -19.11 26.24
CA ARG A 569 -39.29 -17.69 25.98
C ARG A 569 -37.91 -17.41 25.41
N LEU A 570 -37.83 -16.52 24.45
CA LEU A 570 -36.58 -16.10 23.81
C LEU A 570 -35.72 -15.29 24.79
N VAL A 571 -34.54 -15.81 25.16
CA VAL A 571 -33.60 -15.16 26.10
C VAL A 571 -32.26 -14.80 25.47
N GLY A 572 -31.95 -15.35 24.29
CA GLY A 572 -30.70 -15.10 23.61
C GLY A 572 -30.72 -15.53 22.14
N PHE A 573 -29.62 -15.23 21.47
CA PHE A 573 -29.34 -15.70 20.11
C PHE A 573 -27.85 -16.02 19.97
N VAL A 574 -27.50 -17.19 19.47
CA VAL A 574 -26.11 -17.64 19.31
C VAL A 574 -25.82 -17.97 17.86
N SER A 575 -24.66 -17.58 17.38
CA SER A 575 -24.18 -17.87 16.01
C SER A 575 -22.82 -18.53 16.01
N ASP A 576 -22.45 -19.14 14.88
CA ASP A 576 -21.08 -19.60 14.61
C ASP A 576 -20.03 -18.48 14.77
N GLY A 577 -20.40 -17.25 14.40
CA GLY A 577 -19.58 -16.07 14.61
C GLY A 577 -19.30 -15.75 16.09
N ASP A 578 -20.25 -15.99 16.99
CA ASP A 578 -20.06 -15.80 18.47
C ASP A 578 -19.09 -16.83 19.02
N VAL A 579 -19.20 -18.09 18.58
CA VAL A 579 -18.28 -19.17 18.92
C VAL A 579 -16.87 -18.86 18.40
N LEU A 580 -16.75 -18.51 17.13
CA LEU A 580 -15.46 -18.15 16.51
C LEU A 580 -14.83 -16.93 17.18
N LYS A 581 -15.63 -15.91 17.54
CA LYS A 581 -15.14 -14.74 18.26
C LYS A 581 -14.55 -15.12 19.62
N SER A 582 -15.20 -16.03 20.34
CA SER A 582 -14.71 -16.52 21.65
C SER A 582 -13.39 -17.29 21.52
N ILE A 583 -13.17 -18.01 20.41
CA ILE A 583 -11.90 -18.69 20.11
C ILE A 583 -10.82 -17.70 19.64
N ALA A 584 -11.21 -16.68 18.87
CA ALA A 584 -10.30 -15.71 18.25
C ALA A 584 -9.90 -14.54 19.17
N THR A 585 -10.54 -14.36 20.33
CA THR A 585 -10.24 -13.26 21.24
C THR A 585 -8.92 -13.53 21.97
N TYR A 586 -7.93 -12.66 21.73
CA TYR A 586 -6.68 -12.62 22.50
C TYR A 586 -6.88 -11.69 23.69
N GLU A 587 -6.83 -12.20 24.90
CA GLU A 587 -6.78 -11.38 26.10
C GLU A 587 -5.33 -10.96 26.37
N SER A 588 -5.04 -9.67 26.22
CA SER A 588 -3.78 -9.11 26.69
C SER A 588 -3.92 -8.75 28.16
N ARG A 589 -3.15 -9.39 29.05
CA ARG A 589 -3.07 -9.04 30.48
C ARG A 589 -1.91 -8.07 30.68
N THR A 590 -2.21 -6.94 31.32
CA THR A 590 -1.20 -5.97 31.73
C THR A 590 -0.72 -6.35 33.14
N VAL A 591 0.53 -6.79 33.24
CA VAL A 591 1.16 -7.14 34.54
C VAL A 591 2.07 -5.98 34.94
N PRO A 592 1.86 -5.33 36.10
CA PRO A 592 2.78 -4.34 36.60
C PRO A 592 4.08 -5.03 37.07
N THR A 593 5.19 -4.64 36.46
CA THR A 593 6.52 -5.03 36.93
C THR A 593 6.96 -4.08 38.04
N GLY A 594 7.54 -4.59 39.11
CA GLY A 594 7.90 -3.83 40.34
C GLY A 594 8.89 -2.66 40.14
N THR A 595 9.21 -2.28 38.91
CA THR A 595 10.11 -1.16 38.54
C THR A 595 9.36 0.00 37.85
N GLY A 596 8.03 0.08 37.97
CA GLY A 596 7.25 1.16 37.35
C GLY A 596 6.98 1.04 35.88
N SER A 597 7.39 -0.04 35.24
CA SER A 597 7.08 -0.38 33.85
C SER A 597 5.95 -1.40 33.79
N THR A 598 5.06 -1.28 32.81
CA THR A 598 3.99 -2.24 32.54
C THR A 598 4.39 -3.16 31.39
N MET A 599 4.39 -4.46 31.65
CA MET A 599 4.61 -5.48 30.62
C MET A 599 3.26 -6.00 30.11
N VAL A 600 3.01 -5.89 28.82
CA VAL A 600 1.84 -6.49 28.17
C VAL A 600 2.20 -7.92 27.81
N VAL A 601 1.64 -8.88 28.52
CA VAL A 601 1.79 -10.30 28.21
C VAL A 601 0.69 -10.68 27.23
N PHE A 602 1.06 -11.11 26.04
CA PHE A 602 0.14 -11.68 25.07
C PHE A 602 -0.11 -13.15 25.42
N ASP A 603 -1.38 -13.54 25.34
CA ASP A 603 -1.81 -14.90 25.56
C ASP A 603 -1.26 -15.83 24.48
N ASP A 604 -0.43 -16.80 24.86
CA ASP A 604 0.17 -17.84 24.00
C ASP A 604 -0.71 -19.11 23.94
N GLU A 605 -1.99 -19.02 24.39
CA GLU A 605 -2.90 -20.17 24.36
C GLU A 605 -3.16 -20.65 22.92
N THR A 606 -3.00 -21.94 22.71
CA THR A 606 -3.31 -22.59 21.43
C THR A 606 -4.82 -22.61 21.18
N VAL A 607 -5.25 -22.67 19.92
CA VAL A 607 -6.68 -22.80 19.56
C VAL A 607 -7.30 -24.02 20.27
N ALA A 608 -6.54 -25.09 20.47
CA ALA A 608 -7.01 -26.30 21.17
C ALA A 608 -7.32 -26.01 22.65
N SER A 609 -6.49 -25.27 23.38
CA SER A 609 -6.75 -24.91 24.76
C SER A 609 -7.96 -23.98 24.90
N LYS A 610 -8.16 -23.05 23.96
CA LYS A 610 -9.33 -22.15 23.94
C LYS A 610 -10.63 -22.91 23.65
N VAL A 611 -10.61 -23.88 22.74
CA VAL A 611 -11.74 -24.77 22.48
C VAL A 611 -12.05 -25.62 23.73
N GLN A 612 -11.03 -26.13 24.43
CA GLN A 612 -11.20 -26.86 25.65
C GLN A 612 -11.76 -25.99 26.78
N ALA A 613 -11.34 -24.75 26.90
CA ALA A 613 -11.89 -23.77 27.85
C ALA A 613 -13.35 -23.38 27.55
N LEU A 614 -13.76 -23.43 26.29
CA LEU A 614 -15.14 -23.21 25.87
C LEU A 614 -16.05 -24.39 26.19
N SER A 615 -15.54 -25.62 26.24
CA SER A 615 -16.33 -26.84 26.48
C SER A 615 -17.03 -26.87 27.86
N GLY A 616 -16.56 -26.05 28.80
CA GLY A 616 -17.19 -25.94 30.14
C GLY A 616 -18.09 -24.72 30.34
N LYS A 617 -18.30 -23.89 29.29
CA LYS A 617 -19.14 -22.69 29.37
C LYS A 617 -20.56 -22.94 28.87
N LYS A 618 -21.51 -22.22 29.45
CA LYS A 618 -22.91 -22.23 29.00
C LYS A 618 -23.09 -21.35 27.76
N VAL A 619 -24.09 -21.66 26.95
CA VAL A 619 -24.44 -20.91 25.75
C VAL A 619 -24.66 -19.41 26.03
N MET A 620 -25.27 -19.09 27.19
CA MET A 620 -25.55 -17.71 27.60
C MET A 620 -24.29 -16.89 27.93
N ASP A 621 -23.12 -17.50 28.03
CA ASP A 621 -21.85 -16.80 28.26
C ASP A 621 -21.34 -16.14 26.97
N ILE A 622 -21.77 -16.65 25.80
CA ILE A 622 -21.38 -16.13 24.50
C ILE A 622 -22.55 -15.60 23.66
N ALA A 623 -23.78 -16.00 24.01
CA ALA A 623 -24.98 -15.58 23.26
C ALA A 623 -25.29 -14.09 23.40
N THR A 624 -25.82 -13.50 22.35
CA THR A 624 -26.34 -12.12 22.35
C THR A 624 -27.63 -12.08 23.15
N ARG A 625 -27.66 -11.37 24.29
CA ARG A 625 -28.83 -11.29 25.18
C ARG A 625 -29.90 -10.28 24.76
N LYS A 626 -29.51 -9.21 24.05
CA LYS A 626 -30.46 -8.22 23.47
C LYS A 626 -30.86 -8.65 22.05
N VAL A 627 -31.81 -9.57 21.97
CA VAL A 627 -32.28 -10.10 20.70
C VAL A 627 -33.33 -9.20 20.10
N VAL A 628 -33.20 -8.87 18.82
CA VAL A 628 -34.27 -8.24 18.05
C VAL A 628 -35.15 -9.38 17.51
N ALA A 629 -36.44 -9.36 17.81
CA ALA A 629 -37.39 -10.34 17.36
C ALA A 629 -38.52 -9.66 16.54
N ALA A 630 -39.19 -10.42 15.73
CA ALA A 630 -40.43 -10.02 15.03
C ALA A 630 -41.65 -10.70 15.68
N THR A 631 -42.88 -10.23 15.36
CA THR A 631 -44.11 -10.89 15.73
C THR A 631 -44.81 -11.43 14.46
N PRO A 632 -45.61 -12.51 14.55
CA PRO A 632 -46.22 -13.15 13.38
C PRO A 632 -47.11 -12.25 12.52
N ASP A 633 -47.66 -11.23 13.11
CA ASP A 633 -48.55 -10.23 12.52
C ASP A 633 -47.80 -9.08 11.84
N GLN A 634 -46.50 -8.94 12.04
CA GLN A 634 -45.70 -7.91 11.37
C GLN A 634 -45.69 -8.09 9.86
N HIS A 635 -45.70 -6.95 9.16
CA HIS A 635 -45.68 -6.94 7.70
C HIS A 635 -44.27 -7.30 7.13
N VAL A 636 -44.29 -8.05 6.02
CA VAL A 636 -43.05 -8.48 5.31
C VAL A 636 -42.11 -7.32 5.02
N GLY A 637 -42.63 -6.16 4.62
CA GLY A 637 -41.84 -4.96 4.33
C GLY A 637 -41.13 -4.36 5.56
N GLU A 638 -41.71 -4.48 6.75
CA GLU A 638 -41.11 -4.05 8.01
C GLU A 638 -39.97 -4.97 8.41
N VAL A 639 -40.22 -6.28 8.34
CA VAL A 639 -39.22 -7.30 8.66
C VAL A 639 -38.07 -7.27 7.67
N ALA A 640 -38.32 -7.07 6.37
CA ALA A 640 -37.30 -6.83 5.36
C ALA A 640 -36.40 -5.65 5.71
N ARG A 641 -36.98 -4.54 6.19
CA ARG A 641 -36.24 -3.35 6.63
C ARG A 641 -35.38 -3.60 7.86
N ILE A 642 -35.87 -4.39 8.82
CA ILE A 642 -35.09 -4.79 10.02
C ILE A 642 -33.90 -5.67 9.60
N LEU A 643 -34.13 -6.71 8.78
CA LEU A 643 -33.11 -7.61 8.28
C LEU A 643 -32.04 -6.88 7.49
N ALA A 644 -32.44 -5.92 6.63
CA ALA A 644 -31.52 -5.12 5.82
C ALA A 644 -30.72 -4.12 6.68
N LYS A 645 -31.37 -3.33 7.55
CA LYS A 645 -30.73 -2.30 8.37
C LYS A 645 -29.75 -2.87 9.39
N LYS A 646 -30.11 -4.01 10.00
CA LYS A 646 -29.27 -4.69 11.01
C LYS A 646 -28.35 -5.74 10.42
N GLN A 647 -28.42 -6.01 9.11
CA GLN A 647 -27.67 -7.04 8.41
C GLN A 647 -27.83 -8.45 8.99
N PHE A 648 -29.00 -8.76 9.54
CA PHE A 648 -29.31 -10.08 10.06
C PHE A 648 -29.61 -11.06 8.94
N LYS A 649 -29.12 -12.30 9.08
CA LYS A 649 -29.45 -13.41 8.16
C LYS A 649 -30.77 -14.07 8.54
N LYS A 650 -31.08 -14.11 9.84
CA LYS A 650 -32.30 -14.68 10.44
C LYS A 650 -32.81 -13.74 11.53
N LEU A 651 -34.11 -13.77 11.76
CA LEU A 651 -34.78 -13.03 12.83
C LEU A 651 -35.74 -14.01 13.53
N PRO A 652 -35.62 -14.22 14.87
CA PRO A 652 -36.60 -15.01 15.61
C PRO A 652 -37.93 -14.29 15.64
N VAL A 653 -39.03 -15.06 15.62
CA VAL A 653 -40.41 -14.60 15.71
C VAL A 653 -40.99 -15.08 17.02
N VAL A 654 -41.56 -14.17 17.79
CA VAL A 654 -42.12 -14.43 19.13
C VAL A 654 -43.60 -14.05 19.18
N ASP A 655 -44.33 -14.74 20.03
CA ASP A 655 -45.70 -14.41 20.36
C ASP A 655 -45.80 -13.22 21.34
N GLY A 656 -47.03 -12.86 21.75
CA GLY A 656 -47.33 -11.80 22.71
C GLY A 656 -46.72 -12.04 24.11
N ASP A 657 -46.40 -13.28 24.47
CA ASP A 657 -45.79 -13.68 25.74
C ASP A 657 -44.28 -13.79 25.65
N GLY A 658 -43.67 -13.53 24.46
CA GLY A 658 -42.23 -13.62 24.19
C GLY A 658 -41.75 -15.04 23.97
N ARG A 659 -42.63 -16.02 23.70
CA ARG A 659 -42.21 -17.37 23.35
C ARG A 659 -41.86 -17.48 21.88
N LEU A 660 -40.86 -18.27 21.60
CA LEU A 660 -40.40 -18.50 20.24
C LEU A 660 -41.45 -19.32 19.45
N VAL A 661 -42.02 -18.72 18.40
CA VAL A 661 -43.04 -19.35 17.53
C VAL A 661 -42.53 -19.55 16.10
N GLY A 662 -41.41 -18.97 15.73
CA GLY A 662 -40.83 -19.17 14.41
C GLY A 662 -39.48 -18.47 14.21
N VAL A 663 -38.92 -18.66 13.03
CA VAL A 663 -37.74 -17.95 12.56
C VAL A 663 -37.97 -17.51 11.11
N ILE A 664 -37.72 -16.23 10.81
CA ILE A 664 -37.77 -15.74 9.44
C ILE A 664 -36.36 -15.55 8.89
N ARG A 665 -36.12 -16.06 7.68
CA ARG A 665 -34.84 -15.96 6.99
C ARG A 665 -34.88 -14.85 5.95
N ARG A 666 -33.75 -14.17 5.73
CA ARG A 666 -33.64 -13.18 4.65
C ARG A 666 -34.01 -13.80 3.30
N LYS A 667 -33.64 -15.07 3.05
CA LYS A 667 -33.94 -15.80 1.83
C LYS A 667 -35.45 -15.92 1.63
N SER A 668 -36.22 -16.32 2.65
CA SER A 668 -37.67 -16.48 2.57
C SER A 668 -38.41 -15.14 2.26
N VAL A 669 -37.92 -14.02 2.84
CA VAL A 669 -38.43 -12.70 2.53
C VAL A 669 -38.15 -12.30 1.07
N MET A 670 -36.97 -12.63 0.57
CA MET A 670 -36.59 -12.37 -0.83
C MET A 670 -37.41 -13.21 -1.80
N GLU A 671 -37.46 -14.54 -1.55
CA GLU A 671 -38.26 -15.46 -2.37
C GLU A 671 -39.73 -15.00 -2.47
N HIS A 672 -40.36 -14.67 -1.34
CA HIS A 672 -41.72 -14.15 -1.32
C HIS A 672 -41.88 -12.85 -2.13
N ALA A 673 -40.96 -11.93 -2.00
CA ALA A 673 -40.95 -10.67 -2.73
C ALA A 673 -40.78 -10.88 -4.25
N PHE A 674 -39.91 -11.84 -4.64
CA PHE A 674 -39.68 -12.17 -6.05
C PHE A 674 -40.78 -12.99 -6.66
N ASP A 675 -41.34 -13.99 -5.95
CA ASP A 675 -42.47 -14.77 -6.44
C ASP A 675 -43.76 -13.92 -6.65
N ALA A 676 -43.90 -12.84 -5.86
CA ALA A 676 -44.98 -11.88 -6.06
C ALA A 676 -44.78 -10.97 -7.29
N LEU A 677 -43.54 -10.68 -7.66
CA LEU A 677 -43.17 -9.84 -8.80
C LEU A 677 -43.04 -10.65 -10.10
N PHE A 678 -42.64 -11.92 -9.98
CA PHE A 678 -42.37 -12.85 -11.08
C PHE A 678 -43.01 -14.21 -10.77
N PRO A 679 -44.36 -14.31 -10.93
CA PRO A 679 -45.07 -15.57 -10.68
C PRO A 679 -44.48 -16.66 -11.54
N LYS A 680 -44.17 -17.83 -10.90
CA LYS A 680 -43.76 -19.00 -11.62
C LYS A 680 -44.92 -19.44 -12.47
N ASP A 681 -44.79 -19.32 -13.80
CA ASP A 681 -45.76 -19.93 -14.73
C ASP A 681 -45.84 -21.43 -14.39
N ASP A 682 -47.08 -21.91 -14.20
CA ASP A 682 -47.39 -23.30 -13.98
C ASP A 682 -46.76 -24.16 -15.08
N ARG A 683 -45.79 -25.01 -14.67
CA ARG A 683 -45.38 -26.18 -15.44
C ARG A 683 -45.73 -27.46 -14.74
#